data_89708b8e9651e26920abb4a61d5f8c76
#
_entry.id   89708b8e9651e26920abb4a61d5f8c76
#
_cell.length_a   1.000
_cell.length_b   1.000
_cell.length_c   1.000
_cell.angle_alpha   90.00
_cell.angle_beta   90.00
_cell.angle_gamma   90.00
#
_symmetry.space_group_name_H-M   'P 1'
#
loop_
_entity.id
_entity.type
_entity.pdbx_description
1 polymer ?
#
loop_
_entity_poly.entity_id
_entity_poly.type
_entity_poly.pdbx_seq_one_letter_code
_entity_poly.pdbx_strand_id
1 'polypeptide(L)'
;MQNTTLKMTGRSIRISIGRFAALFLIIALSVGFFAGLKLTKADMQKTLGLYLKNQQMYDFRLISTLGFTSEDETSFEKMDGVRSAEGSKSVDLLMEFDGNILPYTVLAIPEKINLPSLMEGRMPDADSECIADANVFNAEDIGKTITVAAENAEDSADKLKTKTYTIVGLAESPLYLGLDRGTTTLSGGKPKGFLYLSPEAFETEIYTDLYLTLTDNAAVYSEEYDRLTKQYKPDVAKLCEQTAQNHYDWLLAETGLTAEMAETAGIYEPDTYILTRSENAGYVSFENDTSIVSGIANVFPVFFILVAMLVCITTMSRMVHEERTQIGVLKAMGFSNKGIIGKYLLYVGSATLLGWGVGYFLGTRGIPQVFWFAYNSIYDFSSLSYCFNPWIMGGTLVASLLGTMGSTLYACCMALMSEPAKLIRPKVPKAGKRIVLERIGFLWNRLPFLQKVTMRNMFRYKSRFLMMIIGISGCTALLVTGFGVRDSLLPTGDIQYGEILKYDIEAEFQEPQEPQNTILKKTDGVGRYLLLEESSADILSVEKTQSVRLLSFDTDNVRDFLCLSDGSAELAIPADGEVMLSRQAANKLGVQPGEKIKLRNSDREIYELRLSGVFENHIDNYAVISAETYRECVNAWEPKRAFILAEKDVDTLADTLLAADGVNGITILADRKDSIDDSLSCLNYIIFLIIFFAGALAFVVIYNLTNINIAERSREIATVKVLGFYPKETGAYILRENLILSALAALVGLPLGVILHRFVLYMIDIDGLLFPVQISGSSYLLAFMLTILFAFFVNLYMKRKVEKIHMAESLKTVE
;
A
#
# COMPACT_ATOMS: atom_id res chain seq x y z
N MET A 1 24.69 -7.25 -48.01
CA MET A 1 24.68 -6.09 -47.07
C MET A 1 24.24 -6.47 -45.65
N GLN A 2 23.21 -7.28 -45.42
CA GLN A 2 22.77 -7.67 -44.04
C GLN A 2 23.87 -8.35 -43.22
N ASN A 3 24.64 -9.26 -43.78
CA ASN A 3 25.73 -9.97 -43.05
C ASN A 3 26.85 -9.04 -42.57
N THR A 4 27.10 -7.93 -43.31
CA THR A 4 28.16 -6.96 -42.95
C THR A 4 27.74 -6.09 -41.77
N THR A 5 26.48 -5.63 -41.74
CA THR A 5 25.93 -4.84 -40.63
C THR A 5 25.88 -5.63 -39.32
N LEU A 6 25.49 -6.91 -39.34
CA LEU A 6 25.52 -7.82 -38.17
C LEU A 6 26.95 -8.04 -37.63
N LYS A 7 27.94 -8.27 -38.51
CA LYS A 7 29.36 -8.41 -38.11
C LYS A 7 29.90 -7.12 -37.50
N MET A 8 29.54 -5.95 -38.07
CA MET A 8 29.94 -4.63 -37.54
C MET A 8 29.33 -4.37 -36.18
N THR A 9 28.03 -4.71 -35.97
CA THR A 9 27.36 -4.60 -34.70
C THR A 9 27.96 -5.50 -33.62
N GLY A 10 28.24 -6.76 -33.95
CA GLY A 10 28.89 -7.69 -33.01
C GLY A 10 30.31 -7.25 -32.60
N ARG A 11 31.08 -6.63 -33.51
CA ARG A 11 32.36 -5.98 -33.16
C ARG A 11 32.17 -4.78 -32.24
N SER A 12 31.18 -3.91 -32.53
CA SER A 12 30.87 -2.76 -31.69
C SER A 12 30.48 -3.19 -30.28
N ILE A 13 29.68 -4.26 -30.10
CA ILE A 13 29.35 -4.82 -28.79
C ILE A 13 30.59 -5.25 -28.02
N ARG A 14 31.49 -5.99 -28.65
CA ARG A 14 32.75 -6.46 -28.01
C ARG A 14 33.66 -5.32 -27.59
N ILE A 15 33.77 -4.27 -28.41
CA ILE A 15 34.62 -3.10 -28.12
C ILE A 15 33.99 -2.22 -27.01
N SER A 16 32.67 -2.13 -26.94
CA SER A 16 31.96 -1.28 -25.99
C SER A 16 31.05 -2.05 -25.03
N ILE A 17 31.50 -3.24 -24.56
CA ILE A 17 30.73 -4.15 -23.71
C ILE A 17 30.19 -3.47 -22.42
N GLY A 18 30.97 -2.57 -21.82
CA GLY A 18 30.52 -1.84 -20.62
C GLY A 18 29.34 -0.89 -20.88
N ARG A 19 29.24 -0.30 -22.09
CA ARG A 19 28.09 0.53 -22.48
C ARG A 19 26.89 -0.32 -22.81
N PHE A 20 27.11 -1.44 -23.52
CA PHE A 20 26.07 -2.41 -23.82
C PHE A 20 25.44 -2.98 -22.55
N ALA A 21 26.29 -3.40 -21.59
CA ALA A 21 25.85 -3.90 -20.29
C ALA A 21 25.09 -2.84 -19.48
N ALA A 22 25.53 -1.58 -19.51
CA ALA A 22 24.83 -0.50 -18.84
C ALA A 22 23.43 -0.26 -19.42
N LEU A 23 23.29 -0.21 -20.76
CA LEU A 23 21.99 -0.11 -21.42
C LEU A 23 21.10 -1.31 -21.12
N PHE A 24 21.66 -2.52 -21.23
CA PHE A 24 20.96 -3.76 -20.87
C PHE A 24 20.42 -3.72 -19.43
N LEU A 25 21.26 -3.38 -18.45
CA LEU A 25 20.89 -3.34 -17.03
C LEU A 25 19.85 -2.25 -16.73
N ILE A 26 19.99 -1.06 -17.32
CA ILE A 26 19.00 0.01 -17.13
C ILE A 26 17.63 -0.42 -17.64
N ILE A 27 17.58 -1.04 -18.82
CA ILE A 27 16.33 -1.54 -19.40
C ILE A 27 15.77 -2.70 -18.58
N ALA A 28 16.63 -3.64 -18.17
CA ALA A 28 16.20 -4.78 -17.36
C ALA A 28 15.63 -4.34 -16.01
N LEU A 29 16.28 -3.39 -15.31
CA LEU A 29 15.79 -2.83 -14.06
C LEU A 29 14.46 -2.08 -14.25
N SER A 30 14.39 -1.21 -15.26
CA SER A 30 13.18 -0.40 -15.50
C SER A 30 11.98 -1.24 -15.93
N VAL A 31 12.19 -2.20 -16.84
CA VAL A 31 11.14 -3.11 -17.30
C VAL A 31 10.74 -4.08 -16.20
N GLY A 32 11.71 -4.63 -15.47
CA GLY A 32 11.48 -5.56 -14.39
C GLY A 32 10.65 -4.92 -13.28
N PHE A 33 11.05 -3.72 -12.87
CA PHE A 33 10.32 -2.96 -11.85
C PHE A 33 8.92 -2.57 -12.33
N PHE A 34 8.78 -2.11 -13.58
CA PHE A 34 7.46 -1.77 -14.13
C PHE A 34 6.54 -2.98 -14.21
N ALA A 35 6.98 -4.05 -14.88
CA ALA A 35 6.14 -5.22 -15.11
C ALA A 35 5.83 -5.97 -13.81
N GLY A 36 6.82 -6.06 -12.91
CA GLY A 36 6.65 -6.72 -11.62
C GLY A 36 5.63 -6.00 -10.74
N LEU A 37 5.78 -4.69 -10.52
CA LEU A 37 4.83 -3.93 -9.72
C LEU A 37 3.41 -3.93 -10.32
N LYS A 38 3.30 -3.80 -11.66
CA LYS A 38 1.99 -3.81 -12.32
C LYS A 38 1.26 -5.13 -12.22
N LEU A 39 1.97 -6.26 -12.16
CA LEU A 39 1.36 -7.58 -12.02
C LEU A 39 1.11 -7.97 -10.57
N THR A 40 1.79 -7.35 -9.61
CA THR A 40 1.67 -7.70 -8.19
C THR A 40 0.22 -7.66 -7.69
N LYS A 41 -0.52 -6.57 -7.94
CA LYS A 41 -1.95 -6.49 -7.57
C LYS A 41 -2.76 -7.64 -8.18
N ALA A 42 -2.57 -7.91 -9.47
CA ALA A 42 -3.31 -8.96 -10.16
C ALA A 42 -2.95 -10.37 -9.64
N ASP A 43 -1.67 -10.61 -9.31
CA ASP A 43 -1.20 -11.86 -8.73
C ASP A 43 -1.78 -12.06 -7.32
N MET A 44 -1.78 -11.02 -6.47
CA MET A 44 -2.36 -11.05 -5.14
C MET A 44 -3.87 -11.32 -5.19
N GLN A 45 -4.62 -10.56 -5.99
CA GLN A 45 -6.07 -10.72 -6.13
C GLN A 45 -6.44 -12.09 -6.71
N LYS A 46 -5.66 -12.61 -7.65
CA LYS A 46 -5.88 -13.97 -8.17
C LYS A 46 -5.65 -15.03 -7.10
N THR A 47 -4.62 -14.85 -6.27
CA THR A 47 -4.31 -15.77 -5.17
C THR A 47 -5.46 -15.83 -4.19
N LEU A 48 -5.93 -14.67 -3.72
CA LEU A 48 -7.10 -14.58 -2.87
C LEU A 48 -8.34 -15.21 -3.55
N GLY A 49 -8.62 -14.84 -4.81
CA GLY A 49 -9.78 -15.37 -5.53
C GLY A 49 -9.77 -16.91 -5.66
N LEU A 50 -8.58 -17.51 -5.82
CA LEU A 50 -8.44 -18.96 -5.83
C LEU A 50 -8.66 -19.57 -4.43
N TYR A 51 -8.13 -18.94 -3.39
CA TYR A 51 -8.35 -19.35 -2.01
C TYR A 51 -9.84 -19.31 -1.66
N LEU A 52 -10.51 -18.17 -1.86
CA LEU A 52 -11.93 -18.01 -1.56
C LEU A 52 -12.80 -18.99 -2.35
N LYS A 53 -12.44 -19.27 -3.61
CA LYS A 53 -13.14 -20.25 -4.43
C LYS A 53 -12.95 -21.68 -3.91
N ASN A 54 -11.74 -22.03 -3.48
CA ASN A 54 -11.44 -23.37 -2.98
C ASN A 54 -12.12 -23.63 -1.64
N GLN A 55 -12.14 -22.62 -0.77
CA GLN A 55 -12.78 -22.69 0.55
C GLN A 55 -14.27 -22.32 0.49
N GLN A 56 -14.84 -22.07 -0.70
CA GLN A 56 -16.26 -21.73 -0.88
C GLN A 56 -16.71 -20.59 0.06
N MET A 57 -15.95 -19.49 0.16
CA MET A 57 -16.33 -18.36 1.01
C MET A 57 -17.69 -17.80 0.61
N TYR A 58 -18.50 -17.45 1.60
CA TYR A 58 -19.83 -16.88 1.44
C TYR A 58 -19.84 -15.62 0.58
N ASP A 59 -20.98 -15.33 -0.08
CA ASP A 59 -21.29 -14.05 -0.72
C ASP A 59 -22.18 -13.17 0.17
N PHE A 60 -23.09 -13.81 0.93
CA PHE A 60 -23.91 -13.16 1.96
C PHE A 60 -23.80 -13.92 3.27
N ARG A 61 -23.67 -13.17 4.37
CA ARG A 61 -23.81 -13.63 5.75
C ARG A 61 -25.04 -12.98 6.33
N LEU A 62 -25.98 -13.78 6.75
CA LEU A 62 -27.24 -13.36 7.36
C LEU A 62 -27.17 -13.63 8.85
N ILE A 63 -27.59 -12.64 9.65
CA ILE A 63 -27.69 -12.73 11.10
C ILE A 63 -29.10 -12.34 11.51
N SER A 64 -29.72 -13.08 12.40
CA SER A 64 -30.98 -12.73 13.04
C SER A 64 -30.85 -12.89 14.55
N THR A 65 -31.42 -11.98 15.32
CA THR A 65 -31.42 -12.09 16.79
C THR A 65 -32.14 -13.33 17.30
N LEU A 66 -33.09 -13.88 16.53
CA LEU A 66 -33.77 -15.14 16.85
C LEU A 66 -33.13 -16.38 16.21
N GLY A 67 -32.07 -16.18 15.39
CA GLY A 67 -31.39 -17.23 14.67
C GLY A 67 -32.19 -17.81 13.48
N PHE A 68 -31.69 -18.91 12.92
CA PHE A 68 -32.26 -19.61 11.77
C PHE A 68 -32.41 -21.11 12.05
N THR A 69 -33.25 -21.77 11.25
CA THR A 69 -33.52 -23.22 11.33
C THR A 69 -33.06 -23.89 10.03
N SER A 70 -33.08 -25.23 10.01
CA SER A 70 -32.84 -26.05 8.80
C SER A 70 -33.90 -25.86 7.72
N GLU A 71 -35.14 -25.46 8.09
CA GLU A 71 -36.18 -25.12 7.12
C GLU A 71 -35.88 -23.80 6.39
N ASP A 72 -35.28 -22.85 7.11
CA ASP A 72 -34.84 -21.58 6.53
C ASP A 72 -33.71 -21.81 5.56
N GLU A 73 -32.69 -22.60 5.93
CA GLU A 73 -31.60 -23.00 5.03
C GLU A 73 -32.17 -23.53 3.70
N THR A 74 -33.13 -24.44 3.78
CA THR A 74 -33.80 -25.01 2.61
C THR A 74 -34.55 -23.93 1.79
N SER A 75 -35.12 -22.94 2.45
CA SER A 75 -35.87 -21.85 1.82
C SER A 75 -34.97 -20.93 1.04
N PHE A 76 -33.83 -20.57 1.63
CA PHE A 76 -32.81 -19.73 0.95
C PHE A 76 -32.12 -20.50 -0.18
N GLU A 77 -31.89 -21.79 -0.06
CA GLU A 77 -31.28 -22.61 -1.13
C GLU A 77 -32.18 -22.68 -2.39
N LYS A 78 -33.51 -22.54 -2.23
CA LYS A 78 -34.46 -22.49 -3.37
C LYS A 78 -34.58 -21.11 -4.00
N MET A 79 -33.97 -20.08 -3.43
CA MET A 79 -34.02 -18.72 -3.96
C MET A 79 -33.26 -18.62 -5.30
N ASP A 80 -33.86 -17.91 -6.27
CA ASP A 80 -33.24 -17.72 -7.58
C ASP A 80 -31.92 -16.95 -7.46
N GLY A 81 -30.86 -17.47 -8.09
CA GLY A 81 -29.51 -16.90 -8.03
C GLY A 81 -28.65 -17.41 -6.87
N VAL A 82 -29.20 -18.12 -5.89
CA VAL A 82 -28.46 -18.80 -4.82
C VAL A 82 -27.98 -20.17 -5.31
N ARG A 83 -26.71 -20.47 -5.11
CA ARG A 83 -26.12 -21.78 -5.42
C ARG A 83 -26.22 -22.75 -4.25
N SER A 84 -25.96 -22.22 -3.05
CA SER A 84 -25.92 -23.03 -1.82
C SER A 84 -26.23 -22.12 -0.64
N ALA A 85 -26.94 -22.65 0.34
CA ALA A 85 -27.15 -22.06 1.66
C ALA A 85 -26.60 -23.01 2.71
N GLU A 86 -26.12 -22.49 3.84
CA GLU A 86 -25.65 -23.28 4.97
C GLU A 86 -25.80 -22.53 6.28
N GLY A 87 -26.47 -23.12 7.24
CA GLY A 87 -26.58 -22.64 8.61
C GLY A 87 -25.31 -22.96 9.42
N SER A 88 -24.85 -22.04 10.24
CA SER A 88 -23.70 -22.21 11.12
C SER A 88 -24.06 -21.89 12.55
N LYS A 89 -23.45 -22.63 13.47
CA LYS A 89 -23.54 -22.39 14.91
C LYS A 89 -22.26 -21.77 15.40
N SER A 90 -22.36 -20.70 16.15
CA SER A 90 -21.20 -20.03 16.76
C SER A 90 -21.51 -19.60 18.20
N VAL A 91 -20.48 -19.59 19.03
CA VAL A 91 -20.54 -19.05 20.39
C VAL A 91 -19.17 -18.55 20.81
N ASP A 92 -19.12 -17.39 21.45
CA ASP A 92 -17.90 -16.90 22.08
C ASP A 92 -17.82 -17.42 23.50
N LEU A 93 -16.68 -18.01 23.86
CA LEU A 93 -16.45 -18.60 25.17
C LEU A 93 -15.06 -18.28 25.70
N LEU A 94 -14.97 -18.11 27.01
CA LEU A 94 -13.70 -18.14 27.73
C LEU A 94 -13.23 -19.59 27.79
N MET A 95 -12.05 -19.85 27.22
CA MET A 95 -11.45 -21.18 27.20
C MET A 95 -10.15 -21.18 28.01
N GLU A 96 -9.92 -22.21 28.79
CA GLU A 96 -8.67 -22.41 29.53
C GLU A 96 -7.72 -23.30 28.72
N PHE A 97 -6.52 -22.77 28.44
CA PHE A 97 -5.44 -23.50 27.78
C PHE A 97 -4.09 -23.15 28.42
N ASP A 98 -3.33 -24.18 28.82
CA ASP A 98 -2.03 -24.03 29.52
C ASP A 98 -2.08 -23.06 30.72
N GLY A 99 -3.20 -23.03 31.47
CA GLY A 99 -3.42 -22.18 32.64
C GLY A 99 -3.79 -20.72 32.34
N ASN A 100 -4.02 -20.37 31.07
CA ASN A 100 -4.53 -19.06 30.65
C ASN A 100 -6.00 -19.20 30.25
N ILE A 101 -6.83 -18.24 30.70
CA ILE A 101 -8.25 -18.16 30.33
C ILE A 101 -8.38 -16.98 29.35
N LEU A 102 -8.76 -17.28 28.10
CA LEU A 102 -8.87 -16.31 27.03
C LEU A 102 -10.15 -16.54 26.23
N PRO A 103 -10.71 -15.50 25.60
CA PRO A 103 -11.89 -15.64 24.76
C PRO A 103 -11.54 -16.26 23.38
N TYR A 104 -12.34 -17.22 22.96
CA TYR A 104 -12.28 -17.86 21.64
C TYR A 104 -13.66 -17.91 21.03
N THR A 105 -13.73 -17.75 19.71
CA THR A 105 -14.94 -18.00 18.94
C THR A 105 -15.01 -19.49 18.59
N VAL A 106 -15.99 -20.18 19.09
CA VAL A 106 -16.23 -21.59 18.81
C VAL A 106 -17.28 -21.73 17.71
N LEU A 107 -16.91 -22.42 16.62
CA LEU A 107 -17.68 -22.53 15.38
C LEU A 107 -17.98 -24.00 15.09
N ALA A 108 -19.13 -24.28 14.50
CA ALA A 108 -19.39 -25.59 13.92
C ALA A 108 -18.60 -25.75 12.61
N ILE A 109 -18.05 -26.96 12.38
CA ILE A 109 -17.39 -27.31 11.12
C ILE A 109 -18.40 -27.25 9.98
N PRO A 110 -18.18 -26.40 8.96
CA PRO A 110 -19.07 -26.31 7.82
C PRO A 110 -18.87 -27.47 6.84
N GLU A 111 -19.93 -27.83 6.10
CA GLU A 111 -19.90 -28.87 5.07
C GLU A 111 -19.78 -28.32 3.64
N LYS A 112 -20.40 -27.17 3.35
CA LYS A 112 -20.57 -26.62 1.98
C LYS A 112 -19.90 -25.24 1.79
N ILE A 113 -19.99 -24.34 2.77
CA ILE A 113 -19.61 -22.94 2.68
C ILE A 113 -18.61 -22.61 3.80
N ASN A 114 -17.61 -21.79 3.51
CA ASN A 114 -16.56 -21.40 4.46
C ASN A 114 -15.69 -22.55 4.98
N LEU A 115 -15.33 -23.48 4.10
CA LEU A 115 -14.57 -24.66 4.48
C LEU A 115 -13.21 -24.30 5.08
N PRO A 116 -12.85 -24.75 6.29
CA PRO A 116 -11.53 -24.51 6.87
C PRO A 116 -10.43 -25.22 6.08
N SER A 117 -9.28 -24.61 5.99
CA SER A 117 -8.08 -25.16 5.36
C SER A 117 -7.21 -25.83 6.42
N LEU A 118 -7.17 -27.14 6.46
CA LEU A 118 -6.34 -27.89 7.41
C LEU A 118 -4.86 -27.70 7.06
N MET A 119 -4.07 -27.17 8.01
CA MET A 119 -2.63 -26.94 7.87
C MET A 119 -1.82 -28.08 8.44
N GLU A 120 -2.19 -28.58 9.63
CA GLU A 120 -1.51 -29.67 10.33
C GLU A 120 -2.53 -30.57 11.04
N GLY A 121 -2.18 -31.83 11.28
CA GLY A 121 -3.04 -32.77 12.00
C GLY A 121 -4.13 -33.38 11.12
N ARG A 122 -5.34 -33.56 11.67
CA ARG A 122 -6.50 -34.17 11.01
C ARG A 122 -7.80 -33.44 11.39
N MET A 123 -8.85 -33.70 10.63
CA MET A 123 -10.21 -33.29 11.03
C MET A 123 -10.69 -34.08 12.25
N PRO A 124 -11.59 -33.52 13.08
CA PRO A 124 -12.21 -34.21 14.20
C PRO A 124 -13.04 -35.41 13.75
N ASP A 125 -12.89 -36.52 14.46
CA ASP A 125 -13.68 -37.75 14.27
C ASP A 125 -14.68 -37.97 15.42
N ALA A 126 -14.56 -37.17 16.50
CA ALA A 126 -15.41 -37.27 17.69
C ALA A 126 -15.83 -35.88 18.19
N ASP A 127 -16.99 -35.81 18.86
CA ASP A 127 -17.56 -34.56 19.42
C ASP A 127 -16.70 -33.91 20.51
N SER A 128 -15.71 -34.62 21.07
CA SER A 128 -14.73 -34.11 22.04
C SER A 128 -13.43 -33.70 21.41
N GLU A 129 -13.33 -33.61 20.09
CA GLU A 129 -12.19 -33.16 19.34
C GLU A 129 -12.44 -31.80 18.68
N CYS A 130 -11.38 -31.01 18.51
CA CYS A 130 -11.45 -29.73 17.83
C CYS A 130 -10.26 -29.53 16.89
N ILE A 131 -10.46 -28.69 15.89
CA ILE A 131 -9.34 -28.02 15.16
C ILE A 131 -9.26 -26.57 15.59
N ALA A 132 -8.03 -26.10 15.78
CA ALA A 132 -7.75 -24.79 16.35
C ALA A 132 -7.10 -23.87 15.32
N ASP A 133 -7.12 -22.58 15.60
CA ASP A 133 -6.52 -21.52 14.79
C ASP A 133 -5.01 -21.72 14.66
N ALA A 134 -4.53 -21.91 13.42
CA ALA A 134 -3.12 -22.13 13.11
C ALA A 134 -2.20 -20.92 13.44
N ASN A 135 -2.77 -19.72 13.65
CA ASN A 135 -1.99 -18.54 14.06
C ASN A 135 -1.81 -18.42 15.57
N VAL A 136 -2.61 -19.15 16.33
CA VAL A 136 -2.58 -19.10 17.79
C VAL A 136 -1.91 -20.34 18.37
N PHE A 137 -2.16 -21.49 17.78
CA PHE A 137 -1.67 -22.79 18.23
C PHE A 137 -0.57 -23.32 17.30
N ASN A 138 0.32 -24.14 17.86
CA ASN A 138 1.44 -24.72 17.14
C ASN A 138 1.31 -26.25 17.06
N ALA A 139 2.11 -26.89 16.20
CA ALA A 139 2.15 -28.35 16.06
C ALA A 139 2.35 -29.11 17.39
N GLU A 140 3.05 -28.51 18.36
CA GLU A 140 3.28 -29.08 19.70
C GLU A 140 2.02 -29.06 20.58
N ASP A 141 0.99 -28.32 20.19
CA ASP A 141 -0.29 -28.23 20.91
C ASP A 141 -1.29 -29.30 20.44
N ILE A 142 -1.01 -29.97 19.33
CA ILE A 142 -1.82 -31.10 18.86
C ILE A 142 -1.69 -32.24 19.87
N GLY A 143 -2.85 -32.70 20.36
CA GLY A 143 -2.99 -33.71 21.40
C GLY A 143 -3.19 -33.13 22.81
N LYS A 144 -3.02 -31.80 23.00
CA LYS A 144 -3.40 -31.14 24.27
C LYS A 144 -4.90 -30.91 24.34
N THR A 145 -5.38 -30.61 25.53
CA THR A 145 -6.79 -30.31 25.79
C THR A 145 -7.02 -28.84 26.09
N ILE A 146 -8.11 -28.32 25.57
CA ILE A 146 -8.66 -27.00 25.87
C ILE A 146 -10.02 -27.16 26.55
N THR A 147 -10.30 -26.39 27.59
CA THR A 147 -11.48 -26.58 28.44
C THR A 147 -12.28 -25.28 28.52
N VAL A 148 -13.60 -25.39 28.52
CA VAL A 148 -14.52 -24.27 28.76
C VAL A 148 -14.32 -23.80 30.20
N ALA A 149 -13.95 -22.53 30.38
CA ALA A 149 -13.69 -21.95 31.69
C ALA A 149 -14.97 -21.83 32.53
N ALA A 150 -14.83 -21.91 33.85
CA ALA A 150 -15.96 -21.82 34.76
C ALA A 150 -16.57 -20.41 34.87
N GLU A 151 -15.85 -19.41 34.41
CA GLU A 151 -16.22 -17.98 34.41
C GLU A 151 -17.24 -17.63 33.33
N ASN A 152 -17.54 -18.56 32.41
CA ASN A 152 -18.59 -18.35 31.40
C ASN A 152 -19.98 -18.29 32.04
N ALA A 153 -20.90 -17.52 31.46
CA ALA A 153 -22.31 -17.59 31.78
C ALA A 153 -22.87 -19.00 31.50
N GLU A 154 -23.70 -19.50 32.40
CA GLU A 154 -24.29 -20.86 32.27
C GLU A 154 -24.96 -21.04 30.91
N ASP A 155 -25.78 -20.09 30.46
CA ASP A 155 -26.49 -20.12 29.17
C ASP A 155 -25.55 -20.22 27.96
N SER A 156 -24.36 -19.61 28.04
CA SER A 156 -23.36 -19.68 26.96
C SER A 156 -22.60 -21.00 27.00
N ALA A 157 -22.19 -21.42 28.18
CA ALA A 157 -21.46 -22.66 28.36
C ALA A 157 -22.32 -23.88 28.02
N ASP A 158 -23.63 -23.86 28.32
CA ASP A 158 -24.57 -24.97 28.07
C ASP A 158 -24.95 -25.14 26.59
N LYS A 159 -24.54 -24.23 25.73
CA LYS A 159 -24.64 -24.44 24.27
C LYS A 159 -23.74 -25.57 23.74
N LEU A 160 -22.78 -26.06 24.56
CA LEU A 160 -21.88 -27.15 24.19
C LEU A 160 -22.11 -28.38 25.09
N LYS A 161 -22.20 -29.55 24.46
CA LYS A 161 -22.43 -30.85 25.14
C LYS A 161 -21.27 -31.27 26.03
N THR A 162 -20.05 -30.95 25.66
CA THR A 162 -18.81 -31.25 26.41
C THR A 162 -18.11 -30.00 26.80
N LYS A 163 -17.37 -30.04 27.88
CA LYS A 163 -16.61 -28.87 28.37
C LYS A 163 -15.10 -28.96 28.08
N THR A 164 -14.62 -30.12 27.59
CA THR A 164 -13.19 -30.36 27.30
C THR A 164 -13.01 -30.93 25.93
N TYR A 165 -12.11 -30.34 25.14
CA TYR A 165 -11.85 -30.73 23.76
C TYR A 165 -10.38 -31.00 23.55
N THR A 166 -10.04 -32.00 22.73
CA THR A 166 -8.68 -32.33 22.34
C THR A 166 -8.38 -31.66 21.00
N ILE A 167 -7.30 -30.89 20.92
CA ILE A 167 -6.85 -30.28 19.65
C ILE A 167 -6.27 -31.39 18.78
N VAL A 168 -6.88 -31.71 17.64
CA VAL A 168 -6.44 -32.78 16.73
C VAL A 168 -5.87 -32.24 15.42
N GLY A 169 -6.04 -30.96 15.14
CA GLY A 169 -5.51 -30.29 13.97
C GLY A 169 -5.52 -28.78 14.09
N LEU A 170 -4.79 -28.15 13.19
CA LEU A 170 -4.69 -26.70 13.05
C LEU A 170 -5.21 -26.30 11.69
N ALA A 171 -6.00 -25.24 11.62
CA ALA A 171 -6.62 -24.78 10.38
C ALA A 171 -6.61 -23.25 10.23
N GLU A 172 -6.66 -22.81 8.99
CA GLU A 172 -7.00 -21.45 8.56
C GLU A 172 -8.48 -21.40 8.17
N SER A 173 -9.10 -20.23 8.33
CA SER A 173 -10.53 -20.06 8.03
C SER A 173 -10.75 -18.92 7.05
N PRO A 174 -11.58 -19.09 5.99
CA PRO A 174 -11.92 -17.99 5.09
C PRO A 174 -12.76 -16.89 5.75
N LEU A 175 -13.33 -17.13 6.92
CA LEU A 175 -14.01 -16.12 7.72
C LEU A 175 -13.01 -15.08 8.29
N TYR A 176 -11.76 -15.49 8.52
CA TYR A 176 -10.69 -14.71 9.13
C TYR A 176 -9.49 -14.67 8.21
N LEU A 177 -9.55 -13.82 7.18
CA LEU A 177 -8.49 -13.70 6.15
C LEU A 177 -7.20 -13.06 6.66
N GLY A 178 -7.22 -12.37 7.79
CA GLY A 178 -6.07 -11.72 8.43
C GLY A 178 -5.97 -12.12 9.90
N LEU A 179 -5.11 -11.44 10.65
CA LEU A 179 -4.90 -11.70 12.09
C LEU A 179 -6.06 -11.23 12.96
N ASP A 180 -6.93 -10.37 12.46
CA ASP A 180 -8.11 -9.89 13.19
C ASP A 180 -9.18 -10.97 13.26
N ARG A 181 -9.59 -11.31 14.48
CA ARG A 181 -10.61 -12.34 14.78
C ARG A 181 -11.99 -11.75 15.12
N GLY A 182 -12.16 -10.43 14.89
CA GLY A 182 -13.40 -9.73 15.22
C GLY A 182 -13.45 -9.22 16.64
N THR A 183 -14.67 -9.00 17.14
CA THR A 183 -14.93 -8.47 18.47
C THR A 183 -15.82 -9.44 19.26
N THR A 184 -15.68 -9.45 20.58
CA THR A 184 -16.51 -10.20 21.50
C THR A 184 -16.93 -9.34 22.69
N THR A 185 -18.00 -9.73 23.37
CA THR A 185 -18.41 -9.10 24.64
C THR A 185 -17.68 -9.69 25.86
N LEU A 186 -16.81 -10.69 25.64
CA LEU A 186 -16.01 -11.32 26.68
C LEU A 186 -14.72 -10.53 26.93
N SER A 187 -14.02 -10.87 28.04
CA SER A 187 -12.79 -10.24 28.49
C SER A 187 -11.84 -9.81 27.38
N GLY A 188 -11.38 -8.56 27.44
CA GLY A 188 -10.47 -7.98 26.44
C GLY A 188 -11.14 -7.52 25.13
N GLY A 189 -12.44 -7.78 24.92
CA GLY A 189 -13.19 -7.30 23.75
C GLY A 189 -12.82 -7.91 22.40
N LYS A 190 -11.81 -8.84 22.36
CA LYS A 190 -11.35 -9.51 21.14
C LYS A 190 -11.12 -11.01 21.38
N PRO A 191 -11.64 -11.88 20.51
CA PRO A 191 -11.28 -13.29 20.56
C PRO A 191 -9.79 -13.49 20.27
N LYS A 192 -9.14 -14.36 21.03
CA LYS A 192 -7.73 -14.73 20.81
C LYS A 192 -7.55 -15.51 19.50
N GLY A 193 -8.55 -16.34 19.17
CA GLY A 193 -8.56 -17.21 18.00
C GLY A 193 -9.91 -17.89 17.85
N PHE A 194 -9.98 -18.84 16.96
CA PHE A 194 -11.18 -19.66 16.76
C PHE A 194 -10.92 -21.16 17.00
N LEU A 195 -11.98 -21.88 17.31
CA LEU A 195 -12.02 -23.33 17.41
C LEU A 195 -13.18 -23.86 16.54
N TYR A 196 -12.95 -24.90 15.76
CA TYR A 196 -13.98 -25.62 15.04
C TYR A 196 -14.27 -26.95 15.71
N LEU A 197 -15.55 -27.20 16.01
CA LEU A 197 -16.08 -28.42 16.61
C LEU A 197 -17.01 -29.13 15.62
N SER A 198 -17.23 -30.42 15.87
CA SER A 198 -18.33 -31.14 15.20
C SER A 198 -19.66 -30.40 15.40
N PRO A 199 -20.54 -30.28 14.37
CA PRO A 199 -21.87 -29.69 14.53
C PRO A 199 -22.69 -30.37 15.63
N GLU A 200 -22.44 -31.64 15.89
CA GLU A 200 -23.10 -32.45 16.92
C GLU A 200 -22.62 -32.16 18.34
N ALA A 201 -21.48 -31.42 18.49
CA ALA A 201 -21.02 -30.97 19.79
C ALA A 201 -21.86 -29.83 20.38
N PHE A 202 -22.68 -29.18 19.56
CA PHE A 202 -23.59 -28.12 19.99
C PHE A 202 -24.93 -28.71 20.46
N GLU A 203 -25.42 -28.18 21.60
CA GLU A 203 -26.73 -28.59 22.16
C GLU A 203 -27.92 -27.93 21.43
N THR A 204 -27.69 -26.74 20.84
CA THR A 204 -28.73 -25.99 20.11
C THR A 204 -28.93 -26.51 18.68
N GLU A 205 -30.17 -26.51 18.20
CA GLU A 205 -30.51 -26.76 16.79
C GLU A 205 -30.61 -25.45 15.98
N ILE A 206 -30.57 -24.28 16.65
CA ILE A 206 -30.69 -22.98 16.02
C ILE A 206 -29.32 -22.54 15.48
N TYR A 207 -29.28 -22.08 14.25
CA TYR A 207 -28.12 -21.48 13.62
C TYR A 207 -28.01 -19.98 14.01
N THR A 208 -26.83 -19.56 14.37
CA THR A 208 -26.55 -18.13 14.67
C THR A 208 -26.37 -17.34 13.40
N ASP A 209 -25.81 -17.96 12.37
CA ASP A 209 -25.51 -17.37 11.09
C ASP A 209 -26.06 -18.24 9.96
N LEU A 210 -26.49 -17.63 8.86
CA LEU A 210 -26.80 -18.31 7.61
C LEU A 210 -25.94 -17.74 6.49
N TYR A 211 -25.18 -18.61 5.85
CA TYR A 211 -24.29 -18.23 4.75
C TYR A 211 -24.86 -18.61 3.41
N LEU A 212 -24.73 -17.72 2.42
CA LEU A 212 -25.18 -17.95 1.05
C LEU A 212 -24.03 -17.78 0.06
N THR A 213 -24.00 -18.62 -0.98
CA THR A 213 -23.15 -18.43 -2.15
C THR A 213 -24.00 -18.25 -3.40
N LEU A 214 -23.57 -17.35 -4.30
CA LEU A 214 -24.27 -17.06 -5.55
C LEU A 214 -23.89 -18.05 -6.64
N THR A 215 -24.82 -18.25 -7.59
CA THR A 215 -24.60 -19.08 -8.78
C THR A 215 -23.63 -18.41 -9.75
N ASP A 216 -23.75 -17.09 -9.90
CA ASP A 216 -22.89 -16.29 -10.76
C ASP A 216 -21.52 -16.09 -10.13
N ASN A 217 -20.46 -16.38 -10.88
CA ASN A 217 -19.08 -16.26 -10.44
C ASN A 217 -18.45 -14.97 -11.00
N ALA A 218 -18.15 -14.02 -10.14
CA ALA A 218 -17.39 -12.83 -10.48
C ALA A 218 -16.00 -12.84 -9.83
N ALA A 219 -15.07 -12.11 -10.43
CA ALA A 219 -13.74 -11.96 -9.83
C ALA A 219 -13.81 -11.12 -8.55
N VAL A 220 -12.94 -11.42 -7.57
CA VAL A 220 -12.83 -10.64 -6.34
C VAL A 220 -12.52 -9.17 -6.65
N TYR A 221 -13.12 -8.25 -5.91
CA TYR A 221 -12.98 -6.78 -6.07
C TYR A 221 -13.30 -6.28 -7.50
N SER A 222 -14.21 -6.95 -8.22
CA SER A 222 -14.65 -6.49 -9.54
C SER A 222 -15.97 -5.75 -9.44
N GLU A 223 -16.16 -4.75 -10.32
CA GLU A 223 -17.44 -4.04 -10.44
C GLU A 223 -18.61 -5.01 -10.75
N GLU A 224 -18.31 -6.14 -11.35
CA GLU A 224 -19.30 -7.19 -11.61
C GLU A 224 -19.76 -7.87 -10.33
N TYR A 225 -18.83 -8.18 -9.40
CA TYR A 225 -19.17 -8.74 -8.09
C TYR A 225 -20.04 -7.77 -7.29
N ASP A 226 -19.65 -6.48 -7.26
CA ASP A 226 -20.43 -5.43 -6.57
C ASP A 226 -21.82 -5.24 -7.18
N ARG A 227 -21.93 -5.38 -8.49
CA ARG A 227 -23.23 -5.31 -9.18
C ARG A 227 -24.12 -6.50 -8.80
N LEU A 228 -23.56 -7.69 -8.80
CA LEU A 228 -24.31 -8.92 -8.44
C LEU A 228 -24.79 -8.87 -6.98
N THR A 229 -23.92 -8.53 -6.04
CA THR A 229 -24.31 -8.43 -4.62
C THR A 229 -25.38 -7.35 -4.41
N LYS A 230 -25.23 -6.17 -5.03
CA LYS A 230 -26.27 -5.12 -4.99
C LYS A 230 -27.59 -5.53 -5.63
N GLN A 231 -27.56 -6.38 -6.66
CA GLN A 231 -28.76 -6.88 -7.34
C GLN A 231 -29.53 -7.85 -6.47
N TYR A 232 -28.86 -8.79 -5.81
CA TYR A 232 -29.50 -9.83 -5.00
C TYR A 232 -29.81 -9.40 -3.55
N LYS A 233 -29.05 -8.43 -3.00
CA LYS A 233 -29.22 -7.96 -1.60
C LYS A 233 -30.66 -7.62 -1.21
N PRO A 234 -31.48 -6.92 -2.03
CA PRO A 234 -32.86 -6.58 -1.66
C PRO A 234 -33.78 -7.80 -1.52
N ASP A 235 -33.61 -8.80 -2.40
CA ASP A 235 -34.43 -10.02 -2.35
C ASP A 235 -34.02 -10.91 -1.18
N VAL A 236 -32.72 -11.02 -0.91
CA VAL A 236 -32.17 -11.70 0.27
C VAL A 236 -32.66 -11.02 1.55
N ALA A 237 -32.61 -9.69 1.62
CA ALA A 237 -33.06 -8.92 2.78
C ALA A 237 -34.55 -9.17 3.05
N LYS A 238 -35.38 -9.07 2.02
CA LYS A 238 -36.81 -9.30 2.14
C LYS A 238 -37.14 -10.71 2.67
N LEU A 239 -36.45 -11.73 2.16
CA LEU A 239 -36.68 -13.11 2.65
C LEU A 239 -36.19 -13.26 4.08
N CYS A 240 -35.05 -12.64 4.45
CA CYS A 240 -34.50 -12.68 5.80
C CYS A 240 -35.44 -12.02 6.81
N GLU A 241 -35.96 -10.83 6.51
CA GLU A 241 -36.93 -10.12 7.33
C GLU A 241 -38.23 -10.96 7.51
N GLN A 242 -38.74 -11.56 6.41
CA GLN A 242 -39.92 -12.41 6.47
C GLN A 242 -39.69 -13.63 7.34
N THR A 243 -38.54 -14.27 7.23
CA THR A 243 -38.16 -15.44 8.04
C THR A 243 -38.07 -15.08 9.51
N ALA A 244 -37.39 -14.01 9.84
CA ALA A 244 -37.25 -13.53 11.22
C ALA A 244 -38.61 -13.17 11.84
N GLN A 245 -39.49 -12.51 11.08
CA GLN A 245 -40.84 -12.19 11.51
C GLN A 245 -41.69 -13.45 11.73
N ASN A 246 -41.57 -14.44 10.86
CA ASN A 246 -42.26 -15.71 11.04
C ASN A 246 -41.82 -16.44 12.32
N HIS A 247 -40.54 -16.38 12.66
CA HIS A 247 -40.02 -16.93 13.92
C HIS A 247 -40.58 -16.19 15.13
N TYR A 248 -40.64 -14.87 15.06
CA TYR A 248 -41.22 -14.07 16.13
C TYR A 248 -42.71 -14.36 16.33
N ASP A 249 -43.49 -14.40 15.24
CA ASP A 249 -44.93 -14.74 15.28
C ASP A 249 -45.17 -16.15 15.82
N TRP A 250 -44.33 -17.12 15.45
CA TRP A 250 -44.36 -18.46 15.97
C TRP A 250 -44.07 -18.49 17.49
N LEU A 251 -43.02 -17.75 17.93
CA LEU A 251 -42.65 -17.69 19.33
C LEU A 251 -43.77 -17.08 20.20
N LEU A 252 -44.40 -16.00 19.72
CA LEU A 252 -45.58 -15.39 20.39
C LEU A 252 -46.74 -16.38 20.46
N ALA A 253 -47.00 -17.15 19.39
CA ALA A 253 -48.08 -18.13 19.36
C ALA A 253 -47.84 -19.31 20.34
N GLU A 254 -46.61 -19.80 20.42
CA GLU A 254 -46.23 -20.93 21.29
C GLU A 254 -46.22 -20.51 22.76
N THR A 255 -45.72 -19.29 23.06
CA THR A 255 -45.69 -18.76 24.43
C THR A 255 -47.03 -18.19 24.90
N GLY A 256 -47.94 -17.88 23.97
CA GLY A 256 -49.23 -17.25 24.27
C GLY A 256 -49.11 -15.80 24.71
N LEU A 257 -47.95 -15.14 24.45
CA LEU A 257 -47.68 -13.74 24.77
C LEU A 257 -48.24 -12.83 23.68
N THR A 258 -48.69 -11.66 24.08
CA THR A 258 -48.87 -10.57 23.11
C THR A 258 -47.51 -9.83 22.88
N ALA A 259 -47.41 -9.07 21.82
CA ALA A 259 -46.19 -8.31 21.52
C ALA A 259 -45.76 -7.39 22.68
N GLU A 260 -46.71 -6.68 23.32
CA GLU A 260 -46.44 -5.83 24.52
C GLU A 260 -45.96 -6.62 25.74
N MET A 261 -46.49 -7.88 25.92
CA MET A 261 -46.05 -8.77 27.00
C MET A 261 -44.68 -9.35 26.72
N ALA A 262 -44.39 -9.68 25.45
CA ALA A 262 -43.12 -10.19 25.01
C ALA A 262 -42.00 -9.15 25.22
N GLU A 263 -42.25 -7.90 24.84
CA GLU A 263 -41.34 -6.77 25.08
C GLU A 263 -41.03 -6.57 26.57
N THR A 264 -42.06 -6.68 27.43
CA THR A 264 -41.90 -6.61 28.89
C THR A 264 -41.10 -7.82 29.44
N ALA A 265 -41.13 -8.94 28.74
CA ALA A 265 -40.37 -10.13 29.07
C ALA A 265 -38.96 -10.15 28.47
N GLY A 266 -38.55 -9.08 27.77
CA GLY A 266 -37.25 -8.95 27.11
C GLY A 266 -37.17 -9.61 25.75
N ILE A 267 -38.30 -9.98 25.13
CA ILE A 267 -38.38 -10.55 23.79
C ILE A 267 -38.83 -9.46 22.83
N TYR A 268 -37.87 -8.92 22.06
CA TYR A 268 -38.10 -7.83 21.11
C TYR A 268 -38.37 -8.37 19.70
N GLU A 269 -38.90 -7.51 18.83
CA GLU A 269 -38.95 -7.81 17.39
C GLU A 269 -37.54 -8.10 16.88
N PRO A 270 -37.35 -9.09 15.97
CA PRO A 270 -36.04 -9.51 15.56
C PRO A 270 -35.37 -8.49 14.64
N ASP A 271 -34.15 -8.17 14.95
CA ASP A 271 -33.25 -7.46 14.04
C ASP A 271 -32.59 -8.44 13.08
N THR A 272 -32.45 -8.00 11.83
CA THR A 272 -31.76 -8.78 10.78
C THR A 272 -30.64 -7.96 10.15
N TYR A 273 -29.50 -8.62 9.95
CA TYR A 273 -28.31 -8.02 9.32
C TYR A 273 -27.89 -8.85 8.11
N ILE A 274 -27.70 -8.20 6.97
CA ILE A 274 -27.28 -8.80 5.72
C ILE A 274 -25.92 -8.22 5.34
N LEU A 275 -24.88 -9.00 5.62
CA LEU A 275 -23.50 -8.65 5.40
C LEU A 275 -22.98 -9.31 4.10
N THR A 276 -22.14 -8.63 3.36
CA THR A 276 -21.41 -9.16 2.21
C THR A 276 -19.93 -9.33 2.54
N ARG A 277 -19.12 -9.80 1.61
CA ARG A 277 -17.66 -9.82 1.80
C ARG A 277 -17.08 -8.43 2.06
N SER A 278 -17.75 -7.37 1.58
CA SER A 278 -17.31 -5.99 1.77
C SER A 278 -17.38 -5.51 3.24
N GLU A 279 -18.11 -6.23 4.10
CA GLU A 279 -18.15 -5.98 5.54
C GLU A 279 -17.17 -6.91 6.32
N ASN A 280 -16.47 -7.84 5.64
CA ASN A 280 -15.44 -8.65 6.27
C ASN A 280 -14.12 -7.86 6.38
N ALA A 281 -13.63 -7.68 7.61
CA ALA A 281 -12.47 -6.85 7.90
C ALA A 281 -11.21 -7.29 7.13
N GLY A 282 -10.90 -8.59 7.10
CA GLY A 282 -9.75 -9.12 6.38
C GLY A 282 -9.85 -8.96 4.86
N TYR A 283 -11.06 -9.08 4.30
CA TYR A 283 -11.31 -8.87 2.87
C TYR A 283 -11.08 -7.41 2.48
N VAL A 284 -11.60 -6.47 3.26
CA VAL A 284 -11.42 -5.03 3.03
C VAL A 284 -9.96 -4.61 3.23
N SER A 285 -9.30 -5.09 4.27
CA SER A 285 -7.88 -4.80 4.53
C SER A 285 -7.01 -5.24 3.36
N PHE A 286 -7.24 -6.44 2.83
CA PHE A 286 -6.51 -6.94 1.66
C PHE A 286 -6.76 -6.12 0.39
N GLU A 287 -7.99 -5.62 0.19
CA GLU A 287 -8.31 -4.70 -0.91
C GLU A 287 -7.53 -3.40 -0.80
N ASN A 288 -7.51 -2.81 0.39
CA ASN A 288 -6.76 -1.58 0.69
C ASN A 288 -5.27 -1.78 0.41
N ASP A 289 -4.68 -2.86 0.90
CA ASP A 289 -3.29 -3.20 0.69
C ASP A 289 -2.95 -3.36 -0.80
N THR A 290 -3.75 -4.12 -1.55
CA THR A 290 -3.55 -4.25 -2.99
C THR A 290 -3.73 -2.93 -3.74
N SER A 291 -4.54 -2.02 -3.21
CA SER A 291 -4.76 -0.68 -3.77
C SER A 291 -3.58 0.25 -3.51
N ILE A 292 -2.95 0.20 -2.32
CA ILE A 292 -1.68 0.88 -2.03
C ILE A 292 -0.60 0.43 -3.02
N VAL A 293 -0.45 -0.88 -3.21
CA VAL A 293 0.48 -1.46 -4.19
C VAL A 293 0.21 -0.92 -5.60
N SER A 294 -1.06 -0.84 -6.00
CA SER A 294 -1.47 -0.31 -7.31
C SER A 294 -1.16 1.18 -7.47
N GLY A 295 -1.39 1.98 -6.43
CA GLY A 295 -1.05 3.41 -6.42
C GLY A 295 0.44 3.63 -6.68
N ILE A 296 1.28 2.91 -5.94
CA ILE A 296 2.73 2.92 -6.13
C ILE A 296 3.11 2.45 -7.54
N ALA A 297 2.49 1.37 -8.04
CA ALA A 297 2.73 0.81 -9.37
C ALA A 297 2.29 1.71 -10.53
N ASN A 298 1.45 2.70 -10.29
CA ASN A 298 1.04 3.66 -11.32
C ASN A 298 2.08 4.76 -11.55
N VAL A 299 2.84 5.13 -10.53
CA VAL A 299 3.72 6.31 -10.56
C VAL A 299 5.19 5.94 -10.71
N PHE A 300 5.74 5.19 -9.76
CA PHE A 300 7.17 4.90 -9.73
C PHE A 300 7.75 4.33 -11.03
N PRO A 301 7.14 3.31 -11.65
CA PRO A 301 7.70 2.72 -12.86
C PRO A 301 7.77 3.66 -14.06
N VAL A 302 6.86 4.63 -14.15
CA VAL A 302 6.88 5.64 -15.22
C VAL A 302 8.16 6.47 -15.14
N PHE A 303 8.53 6.90 -13.92
CA PHE A 303 9.76 7.66 -13.70
C PHE A 303 11.02 6.82 -13.96
N PHE A 304 10.99 5.52 -13.62
CA PHE A 304 12.08 4.61 -13.99
C PHE A 304 12.30 4.54 -15.50
N ILE A 305 11.22 4.40 -16.27
CA ILE A 305 11.29 4.39 -17.74
C ILE A 305 11.78 5.74 -18.28
N LEU A 306 11.32 6.86 -17.72
CA LEU A 306 11.77 8.21 -18.13
C LEU A 306 13.28 8.39 -17.90
N VAL A 307 13.80 7.99 -16.74
CA VAL A 307 15.24 8.01 -16.44
C VAL A 307 15.99 7.09 -17.40
N ALA A 308 15.48 5.88 -17.65
CA ALA A 308 16.08 4.95 -18.60
C ALA A 308 16.14 5.51 -20.03
N MET A 309 15.07 6.13 -20.50
CA MET A 309 15.04 6.83 -21.80
C MET A 309 16.07 7.95 -21.87
N LEU A 310 16.13 8.80 -20.84
CA LEU A 310 17.08 9.90 -20.78
C LEU A 310 18.53 9.41 -20.88
N VAL A 311 18.84 8.34 -20.13
CA VAL A 311 20.16 7.73 -20.17
C VAL A 311 20.45 7.09 -21.53
N CYS A 312 19.45 6.47 -22.14
CA CYS A 312 19.57 5.91 -23.50
C CYS A 312 19.85 7.01 -24.54
N ILE A 313 19.07 8.10 -24.54
CA ILE A 313 19.28 9.27 -25.41
C ILE A 313 20.71 9.80 -25.27
N THR A 314 21.16 10.01 -24.06
CA THR A 314 22.48 10.57 -23.76
C THR A 314 23.59 9.64 -24.20
N THR A 315 23.47 8.34 -23.92
CA THR A 315 24.47 7.31 -24.29
C THR A 315 24.57 7.15 -25.80
N MET A 316 23.44 7.09 -26.50
CA MET A 316 23.42 6.89 -27.95
C MET A 316 23.84 8.15 -28.73
N SER A 317 23.37 9.32 -28.32
CA SER A 317 23.83 10.59 -28.90
C SER A 317 25.36 10.70 -28.78
N ARG A 318 25.90 10.25 -27.70
CA ARG A 318 27.34 10.25 -27.42
C ARG A 318 28.09 9.24 -28.27
N MET A 319 27.64 7.99 -28.35
CA MET A 319 28.23 6.95 -29.18
C MET A 319 28.31 7.40 -30.64
N VAL A 320 27.24 7.99 -31.16
CA VAL A 320 27.18 8.53 -32.52
C VAL A 320 28.17 9.69 -32.71
N HIS A 321 28.35 10.55 -31.70
CA HIS A 321 29.34 11.64 -31.76
C HIS A 321 30.80 11.15 -31.71
N GLU A 322 31.12 10.13 -30.95
CA GLU A 322 32.44 9.52 -30.90
C GLU A 322 32.79 8.81 -32.21
N GLU A 323 31.83 8.10 -32.80
CA GLU A 323 32.03 7.38 -34.08
C GLU A 323 31.83 8.27 -35.33
N ARG A 324 31.70 9.60 -35.14
CA ARG A 324 31.38 10.53 -36.27
C ARG A 324 32.37 10.41 -37.46
N THR A 325 33.65 10.19 -37.20
CA THR A 325 34.68 10.01 -38.24
C THR A 325 34.42 8.72 -39.03
N GLN A 326 34.12 7.62 -38.35
CA GLN A 326 33.74 6.36 -38.97
C GLN A 326 32.44 6.50 -39.79
N ILE A 327 31.44 7.22 -39.25
CA ILE A 327 30.22 7.54 -39.98
C ILE A 327 30.52 8.34 -41.24
N GLY A 328 31.40 9.35 -41.15
CA GLY A 328 31.85 10.14 -42.29
C GLY A 328 32.52 9.32 -43.36
N VAL A 329 33.42 8.41 -42.97
CA VAL A 329 34.12 7.47 -43.91
C VAL A 329 33.12 6.51 -44.54
N LEU A 330 32.20 5.88 -43.78
CA LEU A 330 31.16 5.00 -44.32
C LEU A 330 30.28 5.75 -45.34
N LYS A 331 29.88 7.01 -45.02
CA LYS A 331 29.06 7.84 -45.88
C LYS A 331 29.85 8.23 -47.17
N ALA A 332 31.17 8.52 -47.05
CA ALA A 332 32.03 8.80 -48.19
C ALA A 332 32.27 7.58 -49.10
N MET A 333 32.23 6.39 -48.54
CA MET A 333 32.28 5.11 -49.28
C MET A 333 30.95 4.71 -49.92
N GLY A 334 29.88 5.53 -49.81
CA GLY A 334 28.60 5.27 -50.46
C GLY A 334 27.62 4.44 -49.65
N PHE A 335 27.87 4.18 -48.34
CA PHE A 335 26.87 3.56 -47.50
C PHE A 335 25.64 4.43 -47.34
N SER A 336 24.46 3.87 -47.52
CA SER A 336 23.21 4.58 -47.35
C SER A 336 22.98 4.98 -45.85
N ASN A 337 22.33 6.12 -45.64
CA ASN A 337 21.97 6.58 -44.29
C ASN A 337 21.18 5.51 -43.52
N LYS A 338 20.27 4.77 -44.22
CA LYS A 338 19.52 3.65 -43.63
C LYS A 338 20.41 2.52 -43.16
N GLY A 339 21.49 2.20 -43.88
CA GLY A 339 22.44 1.15 -43.47
C GLY A 339 23.27 1.57 -42.27
N ILE A 340 23.67 2.83 -42.17
CA ILE A 340 24.42 3.37 -41.04
C ILE A 340 23.51 3.40 -39.78
N ILE A 341 22.28 3.91 -39.89
CA ILE A 341 21.29 3.93 -38.82
C ILE A 341 21.00 2.51 -38.35
N GLY A 342 20.83 1.56 -39.26
CA GLY A 342 20.57 0.14 -38.98
C GLY A 342 21.60 -0.50 -38.04
N LYS A 343 22.90 -0.15 -38.16
CA LYS A 343 23.96 -0.62 -37.24
C LYS A 343 23.65 -0.22 -35.78
N TYR A 344 23.29 1.06 -35.55
CA TYR A 344 23.02 1.58 -34.21
C TYR A 344 21.70 1.08 -33.68
N LEU A 345 20.66 0.96 -34.52
CA LEU A 345 19.38 0.39 -34.14
C LEU A 345 19.51 -1.10 -33.75
N LEU A 346 20.32 -1.88 -34.47
CA LEU A 346 20.60 -3.27 -34.10
C LEU A 346 21.36 -3.37 -32.78
N TYR A 347 22.33 -2.48 -32.54
CA TYR A 347 23.09 -2.44 -31.28
C TYR A 347 22.16 -2.18 -30.08
N VAL A 348 21.32 -1.13 -30.15
CA VAL A 348 20.40 -0.77 -29.07
C VAL A 348 19.24 -1.75 -28.99
N GLY A 349 18.68 -2.15 -30.14
CA GLY A 349 17.59 -3.12 -30.19
C GLY A 349 17.94 -4.45 -29.55
N SER A 350 19.17 -4.95 -29.78
CA SER A 350 19.63 -6.18 -29.14
C SER A 350 19.77 -6.02 -27.60
N ALA A 351 20.32 -4.88 -27.12
CA ALA A 351 20.40 -4.59 -25.69
C ALA A 351 19.01 -4.46 -25.08
N THR A 352 18.05 -3.84 -25.80
CA THR A 352 16.66 -3.66 -25.35
C THR A 352 15.92 -4.98 -25.27
N LEU A 353 15.99 -5.80 -26.30
CA LEU A 353 15.32 -7.11 -26.32
C LEU A 353 15.82 -8.03 -25.21
N LEU A 354 17.14 -8.11 -25.05
CA LEU A 354 17.73 -8.91 -23.98
C LEU A 354 17.40 -8.36 -22.59
N GLY A 355 17.50 -7.02 -22.41
CA GLY A 355 17.16 -6.35 -21.17
C GLY A 355 15.68 -6.48 -20.82
N TRP A 356 14.81 -6.30 -21.81
CA TRP A 356 13.38 -6.53 -21.66
C TRP A 356 13.06 -7.96 -21.25
N GLY A 357 13.60 -8.97 -21.95
CA GLY A 357 13.34 -10.38 -21.68
C GLY A 357 13.75 -10.79 -20.26
N VAL A 358 15.01 -10.45 -19.88
CA VAL A 358 15.51 -10.75 -18.53
C VAL A 358 14.78 -9.94 -17.47
N GLY A 359 14.57 -8.64 -17.71
CA GLY A 359 13.87 -7.75 -16.79
C GLY A 359 12.43 -8.18 -16.57
N TYR A 360 11.69 -8.47 -17.63
CA TYR A 360 10.31 -8.94 -17.56
C TYR A 360 10.23 -10.24 -16.75
N PHE A 361 11.04 -11.26 -17.10
CA PHE A 361 10.99 -12.55 -16.41
C PHE A 361 11.35 -12.44 -14.93
N LEU A 362 12.46 -11.77 -14.59
CA LEU A 362 12.88 -11.62 -13.18
C LEU A 362 11.94 -10.69 -12.40
N GLY A 363 11.45 -9.62 -13.02
CA GLY A 363 10.56 -8.68 -12.38
C GLY A 363 9.20 -9.29 -12.05
N THR A 364 8.57 -9.95 -13.00
CA THR A 364 7.23 -10.55 -12.83
C THR A 364 7.19 -11.77 -11.93
N ARG A 365 8.35 -12.34 -11.60
CA ARG A 365 8.46 -13.45 -10.64
C ARG A 365 8.99 -12.99 -9.29
N GLY A 366 10.02 -12.14 -9.30
CA GLY A 366 10.70 -11.73 -8.07
C GLY A 366 9.95 -10.66 -7.29
N ILE A 367 9.39 -9.64 -7.95
CA ILE A 367 8.72 -8.55 -7.23
C ILE A 367 7.44 -9.04 -6.54
N PRO A 368 6.49 -9.72 -7.21
CA PRO A 368 5.32 -10.25 -6.53
C PRO A 368 5.67 -11.21 -5.37
N GLN A 369 6.76 -11.98 -5.50
CA GLN A 369 7.20 -12.87 -4.43
C GLN A 369 7.70 -12.12 -3.18
N VAL A 370 8.39 -10.97 -3.35
CA VAL A 370 8.81 -10.14 -2.22
C VAL A 370 7.60 -9.53 -1.51
N PHE A 371 6.62 -9.05 -2.27
CA PHE A 371 5.36 -8.58 -1.71
C PHE A 371 4.62 -9.69 -0.97
N TRP A 372 4.50 -10.85 -1.59
CA TRP A 372 3.85 -11.99 -0.98
C TRP A 372 4.51 -12.42 0.33
N PHE A 373 5.85 -12.44 0.35
CA PHE A 373 6.58 -12.73 1.59
C PHE A 373 6.27 -11.73 2.70
N ALA A 374 6.09 -10.45 2.35
CA ALA A 374 5.72 -9.41 3.31
C ALA A 374 4.29 -9.63 3.85
N TYR A 375 3.34 -9.90 2.96
CA TYR A 375 1.93 -10.04 3.32
C TYR A 375 1.56 -11.40 3.91
N ASN A 376 2.33 -12.45 3.66
CA ASN A 376 2.10 -13.79 4.24
C ASN A 376 2.29 -13.85 5.77
N SER A 377 2.77 -12.78 6.39
CA SER A 377 2.82 -12.66 7.86
C SER A 377 1.53 -12.09 8.45
N ILE A 378 0.63 -11.55 7.63
CA ILE A 378 -0.64 -10.95 8.05
C ILE A 378 -1.83 -11.75 7.53
N TYR A 379 -1.71 -12.33 6.32
CA TYR A 379 -2.80 -13.05 5.65
C TYR A 379 -2.48 -14.52 5.50
N ASP A 380 -3.44 -15.35 5.84
CA ASP A 380 -3.36 -16.79 5.82
C ASP A 380 -3.85 -17.34 4.49
N PHE A 381 -2.98 -17.30 3.48
CA PHE A 381 -3.31 -17.86 2.18
C PHE A 381 -2.24 -18.84 1.70
N SER A 382 -2.62 -19.73 0.82
CA SER A 382 -1.74 -20.63 0.10
C SER A 382 -0.71 -19.90 -0.78
N SER A 383 0.19 -20.63 -1.42
CA SER A 383 1.26 -20.10 -2.28
C SER A 383 0.77 -19.15 -3.37
N LEU A 384 1.58 -18.11 -3.67
CA LEU A 384 1.29 -17.09 -4.66
C LEU A 384 1.01 -17.66 -6.06
N SER A 385 -0.11 -17.27 -6.63
CA SER A 385 -0.56 -17.63 -7.97
C SER A 385 -0.28 -16.53 -8.97
N TYR A 386 0.58 -16.80 -9.97
CA TYR A 386 0.98 -15.80 -10.96
C TYR A 386 -0.04 -15.63 -12.08
N CYS A 387 -0.25 -14.37 -12.48
CA CYS A 387 -1.02 -13.99 -13.65
C CYS A 387 -0.11 -13.79 -14.86
N PHE A 388 -0.59 -14.18 -16.03
CA PHE A 388 0.02 -13.80 -17.29
C PHE A 388 -0.85 -12.75 -17.99
N ASN A 389 -0.30 -11.55 -18.16
CA ASN A 389 -1.00 -10.47 -18.85
C ASN A 389 -0.26 -10.10 -20.15
N PRO A 390 -0.79 -10.48 -21.34
CA PRO A 390 -0.15 -10.21 -22.62
C PRO A 390 -0.09 -8.72 -22.95
N TRP A 391 -1.00 -7.89 -22.41
CA TRP A 391 -1.00 -6.45 -22.63
C TRP A 391 0.15 -5.76 -21.93
N ILE A 392 0.46 -6.17 -20.69
CA ILE A 392 1.62 -5.65 -19.94
C ILE A 392 2.91 -6.11 -20.61
N MET A 393 2.98 -7.38 -21.04
CA MET A 393 4.12 -7.92 -21.77
C MET A 393 4.38 -7.16 -23.07
N GLY A 394 3.36 -7.02 -23.90
CA GLY A 394 3.45 -6.31 -25.19
C GLY A 394 3.68 -4.81 -25.01
N GLY A 395 2.97 -4.18 -24.08
CA GLY A 395 3.09 -2.76 -23.78
C GLY A 395 4.49 -2.36 -23.32
N THR A 396 5.09 -3.15 -22.40
CA THR A 396 6.48 -2.92 -21.93
C THR A 396 7.50 -3.12 -23.04
N LEU A 397 7.31 -4.10 -23.92
CA LEU A 397 8.18 -4.31 -25.08
C LEU A 397 8.12 -3.11 -26.03
N VAL A 398 6.91 -2.70 -26.40
CA VAL A 398 6.71 -1.58 -27.34
C VAL A 398 7.24 -0.28 -26.73
N ALA A 399 6.96 0.01 -25.47
CA ALA A 399 7.45 1.20 -24.78
C ALA A 399 8.99 1.23 -24.71
N SER A 400 9.61 0.09 -24.39
CA SER A 400 11.07 -0.04 -24.35
C SER A 400 11.71 0.15 -25.73
N LEU A 401 11.16 -0.47 -26.76
CA LEU A 401 11.66 -0.31 -28.12
C LEU A 401 11.46 1.12 -28.65
N LEU A 402 10.28 1.71 -28.46
CA LEU A 402 10.03 3.09 -28.87
C LEU A 402 10.95 4.08 -28.17
N GLY A 403 11.12 3.94 -26.86
CA GLY A 403 12.01 4.81 -26.07
C GLY A 403 13.47 4.70 -26.50
N THR A 404 14.00 3.50 -26.63
CA THR A 404 15.42 3.26 -26.94
C THR A 404 15.75 3.42 -28.42
N MET A 405 14.94 2.84 -29.33
CA MET A 405 15.17 2.95 -30.76
C MET A 405 14.79 4.35 -31.27
N GLY A 406 13.73 4.95 -30.76
CA GLY A 406 13.33 6.33 -31.10
C GLY A 406 14.41 7.35 -30.73
N SER A 407 14.96 7.23 -29.52
CA SER A 407 16.09 8.06 -29.07
C SER A 407 17.35 7.90 -29.91
N THR A 408 17.65 6.66 -30.30
CA THR A 408 18.79 6.34 -31.17
C THR A 408 18.59 6.88 -32.57
N LEU A 409 17.38 6.72 -33.12
CA LEU A 409 17.04 7.27 -34.42
C LEU A 409 17.20 8.79 -34.45
N TYR A 410 16.68 9.49 -33.41
CA TYR A 410 16.85 10.93 -33.26
C TYR A 410 18.34 11.34 -33.25
N ALA A 411 19.16 10.66 -32.41
CA ALA A 411 20.60 10.94 -32.32
C ALA A 411 21.32 10.70 -33.66
N CYS A 412 21.01 9.61 -34.37
CA CYS A 412 21.60 9.28 -35.65
C CYS A 412 21.16 10.27 -36.74
N CYS A 413 19.90 10.64 -36.82
CA CYS A 413 19.40 11.61 -37.80
C CYS A 413 20.11 12.95 -37.65
N MET A 414 20.25 13.46 -36.44
CA MET A 414 20.94 14.72 -36.14
C MET A 414 22.42 14.68 -36.60
N ALA A 415 23.10 13.55 -36.44
CA ALA A 415 24.49 13.41 -36.89
C ALA A 415 24.58 13.28 -38.43
N LEU A 416 23.68 12.52 -39.05
CA LEU A 416 23.68 12.24 -40.49
C LEU A 416 23.22 13.43 -41.36
N MET A 417 22.60 14.45 -40.78
CA MET A 417 22.33 15.73 -41.47
C MET A 417 23.58 16.48 -41.89
N SER A 418 24.74 16.15 -41.26
CA SER A 418 26.01 16.76 -41.60
C SER A 418 26.64 16.12 -42.83
N GLU A 419 27.38 16.94 -43.63
CA GLU A 419 28.12 16.48 -44.78
C GLU A 419 29.28 15.54 -44.37
N PRO A 420 29.68 14.54 -45.19
CA PRO A 420 30.83 13.66 -44.88
C PRO A 420 32.11 14.42 -44.51
N ALA A 421 32.43 15.48 -45.28
CA ALA A 421 33.65 16.27 -45.08
C ALA A 421 33.67 16.97 -43.69
N LYS A 422 32.50 17.41 -43.20
CA LYS A 422 32.34 18.00 -41.86
C LYS A 422 32.41 16.97 -40.73
N LEU A 423 32.05 15.72 -41.03
CA LEU A 423 32.11 14.61 -40.08
C LEU A 423 33.52 14.09 -39.86
N ILE A 424 34.36 14.10 -40.93
CA ILE A 424 35.76 13.64 -40.88
C ILE A 424 36.66 14.67 -40.21
N ARG A 425 36.38 15.96 -40.38
CA ARG A 425 37.22 17.04 -39.79
C ARG A 425 37.10 17.04 -38.26
N PRO A 426 38.27 17.17 -37.55
CA PRO A 426 38.26 17.33 -36.11
C PRO A 426 37.52 18.65 -35.71
N LYS A 427 36.71 18.59 -34.66
CA LYS A 427 36.07 19.80 -34.11
C LYS A 427 37.14 20.67 -33.46
N VAL A 428 37.20 21.95 -33.85
CA VAL A 428 38.06 22.94 -33.19
C VAL A 428 37.63 23.09 -31.72
N PRO A 429 38.59 23.05 -30.77
CA PRO A 429 38.27 23.25 -29.36
C PRO A 429 37.60 24.59 -29.14
N LYS A 430 36.47 24.61 -28.43
CA LYS A 430 35.77 25.86 -28.07
C LYS A 430 36.65 26.69 -27.15
N ALA A 431 36.83 27.96 -27.46
CA ALA A 431 37.53 28.93 -26.58
C ALA A 431 36.81 29.01 -25.23
N GLY A 432 37.57 29.03 -24.14
CA GLY A 432 37.04 29.16 -22.78
C GLY A 432 36.41 30.54 -22.57
N LYS A 433 35.15 30.57 -22.15
CA LYS A 433 34.45 31.78 -21.68
C LYS A 433 34.54 31.88 -20.16
N ARG A 434 34.52 33.08 -19.60
CA ARG A 434 34.42 33.31 -18.14
C ARG A 434 33.13 32.64 -17.61
N ILE A 435 33.28 31.94 -16.51
CA ILE A 435 32.14 31.25 -15.84
C ILE A 435 31.50 32.16 -14.78
N VAL A 436 30.22 31.92 -14.46
CA VAL A 436 29.47 32.72 -13.48
C VAL A 436 30.16 32.73 -12.11
N LEU A 437 30.78 31.62 -11.72
CA LEU A 437 31.49 31.48 -10.44
C LEU A 437 32.72 32.43 -10.33
N GLU A 438 33.33 32.80 -11.47
CA GLU A 438 34.43 33.77 -11.51
C GLU A 438 33.99 35.21 -11.15
N ARG A 439 32.68 35.49 -11.24
CA ARG A 439 32.12 36.78 -10.86
C ARG A 439 31.97 36.91 -9.33
N ILE A 440 31.97 35.79 -8.61
CA ILE A 440 31.88 35.73 -7.14
C ILE A 440 33.32 35.70 -6.60
N GLY A 441 34.00 36.88 -6.56
CA GLY A 441 35.40 36.98 -6.21
C GLY A 441 35.79 36.38 -4.86
N PHE A 442 34.94 36.51 -3.85
CA PHE A 442 35.15 35.94 -2.52
C PHE A 442 35.30 34.41 -2.53
N LEU A 443 34.45 33.69 -3.28
CA LEU A 443 34.50 32.26 -3.38
C LEU A 443 35.63 31.79 -4.30
N TRP A 444 35.80 32.48 -5.44
CA TRP A 444 36.80 32.15 -6.44
C TRP A 444 38.24 32.28 -5.93
N ASN A 445 38.55 33.31 -5.17
CA ASN A 445 39.90 33.54 -4.67
C ASN A 445 40.36 32.51 -3.63
N ARG A 446 39.43 31.93 -2.86
CA ARG A 446 39.74 30.90 -1.86
C ARG A 446 39.92 29.49 -2.43
N LEU A 447 39.55 29.24 -3.68
CA LEU A 447 39.70 27.93 -4.31
C LEU A 447 41.16 27.70 -4.73
N PRO A 448 41.75 26.50 -4.44
CA PRO A 448 43.05 26.12 -4.96
C PRO A 448 43.02 25.95 -6.48
N PHE A 449 44.19 26.06 -7.13
CA PHE A 449 44.32 26.04 -8.59
C PHE A 449 43.61 24.85 -9.28
N LEU A 450 43.77 23.64 -8.73
CA LEU A 450 43.14 22.44 -9.27
C LEU A 450 41.62 22.52 -9.25
N GLN A 451 41.02 23.09 -8.20
CA GLN A 451 39.55 23.26 -8.11
C GLN A 451 39.05 24.32 -9.10
N LYS A 452 39.82 25.42 -9.31
CA LYS A 452 39.50 26.42 -10.33
C LYS A 452 39.49 25.84 -11.72
N VAL A 453 40.46 24.97 -12.05
CA VAL A 453 40.52 24.25 -13.34
C VAL A 453 39.36 23.30 -13.49
N THR A 454 39.02 22.54 -12.44
CA THR A 454 37.90 21.63 -12.43
C THR A 454 36.58 22.35 -12.71
N MET A 455 36.32 23.46 -12.01
CA MET A 455 35.09 24.24 -12.21
C MET A 455 35.02 24.86 -13.63
N ARG A 456 36.13 25.38 -14.15
CA ARG A 456 36.17 25.87 -15.54
C ARG A 456 35.85 24.76 -16.55
N ASN A 457 36.37 23.56 -16.35
CA ASN A 457 36.17 22.44 -17.24
C ASN A 457 34.72 21.94 -17.19
N MET A 458 34.08 21.87 -16.00
CA MET A 458 32.70 21.51 -15.85
C MET A 458 31.76 22.40 -16.68
N PHE A 459 31.91 23.73 -16.55
CA PHE A 459 31.03 24.67 -17.25
C PHE A 459 31.43 24.91 -18.74
N ARG A 460 32.60 24.48 -19.15
CA ARG A 460 33.04 24.54 -20.56
C ARG A 460 32.21 23.63 -21.44
N TYR A 461 31.81 22.46 -20.95
CA TYR A 461 31.02 21.45 -21.66
C TYR A 461 29.59 21.37 -21.11
N LYS A 462 28.80 22.43 -21.34
CA LYS A 462 27.43 22.59 -20.78
C LYS A 462 26.52 21.39 -21.01
N SER A 463 26.59 20.78 -22.21
CA SER A 463 25.75 19.60 -22.53
C SER A 463 26.09 18.42 -21.62
N ARG A 464 27.37 18.18 -21.34
CA ARG A 464 27.83 17.11 -20.43
C ARG A 464 27.43 17.41 -19.00
N PHE A 465 27.66 18.66 -18.54
CA PHE A 465 27.23 19.10 -17.22
C PHE A 465 25.72 18.87 -17.00
N LEU A 466 24.89 19.36 -17.92
CA LEU A 466 23.44 19.24 -17.84
C LEU A 466 22.99 17.76 -17.85
N MET A 467 23.60 16.94 -18.71
CA MET A 467 23.31 15.50 -18.79
C MET A 467 23.57 14.78 -17.48
N MET A 468 24.72 15.06 -16.82
CA MET A 468 25.04 14.46 -15.52
C MET A 468 24.11 14.96 -14.42
N ILE A 469 23.81 16.28 -14.40
CA ILE A 469 22.86 16.84 -13.42
C ILE A 469 21.49 16.18 -13.56
N ILE A 470 20.89 16.17 -14.76
CA ILE A 470 19.55 15.63 -14.97
C ILE A 470 19.50 14.11 -14.67
N GLY A 471 20.51 13.36 -15.13
CA GLY A 471 20.55 11.90 -14.91
C GLY A 471 20.67 11.53 -13.44
N ILE A 472 21.58 12.15 -12.71
CA ILE A 472 21.81 11.83 -11.29
C ILE A 472 20.71 12.43 -10.41
N SER A 473 20.23 13.65 -10.70
CA SER A 473 19.14 14.27 -9.93
C SER A 473 17.84 13.48 -10.02
N GLY A 474 17.53 12.91 -11.20
CA GLY A 474 16.38 12.02 -11.35
C GLY A 474 16.48 10.78 -10.45
N CYS A 475 17.66 10.16 -10.38
CA CYS A 475 17.87 9.02 -9.47
C CYS A 475 17.79 9.43 -8.00
N THR A 476 18.36 10.57 -7.62
CA THR A 476 18.25 11.09 -6.24
C THR A 476 16.81 11.43 -5.89
N ALA A 477 16.06 12.00 -6.84
CA ALA A 477 14.63 12.27 -6.66
C ALA A 477 13.83 10.99 -6.37
N LEU A 478 14.11 9.89 -7.07
CA LEU A 478 13.49 8.61 -6.78
C LEU A 478 13.83 8.07 -5.39
N LEU A 479 15.08 8.23 -4.93
CA LEU A 479 15.48 7.85 -3.58
C LEU A 479 14.77 8.71 -2.51
N VAL A 480 14.73 10.04 -2.69
CA VAL A 480 13.99 10.94 -1.78
C VAL A 480 12.51 10.56 -1.73
N THR A 481 11.91 10.26 -2.87
CA THR A 481 10.52 9.84 -2.94
C THR A 481 10.30 8.50 -2.22
N GLY A 482 11.18 7.53 -2.39
CA GLY A 482 11.09 6.24 -1.70
C GLY A 482 11.15 6.40 -0.18
N PHE A 483 12.11 7.17 0.34
CA PHE A 483 12.18 7.50 1.77
C PHE A 483 11.01 8.36 2.23
N GLY A 484 10.57 9.33 1.41
CA GLY A 484 9.42 10.19 1.72
C GLY A 484 8.10 9.42 1.83
N VAL A 485 7.87 8.44 0.97
CA VAL A 485 6.72 7.54 1.07
C VAL A 485 6.73 6.79 2.40
N ARG A 486 7.91 6.30 2.81
CA ARG A 486 8.08 5.69 4.14
C ARG A 486 7.68 6.64 5.27
N ASP A 487 8.23 7.86 5.25
CA ASP A 487 8.01 8.86 6.30
C ASP A 487 6.55 9.36 6.34
N SER A 488 5.79 9.14 5.27
CA SER A 488 4.38 9.50 5.18
C SER A 488 3.44 8.37 5.58
N LEU A 489 3.77 7.12 5.29
CA LEU A 489 2.87 5.99 5.56
C LEU A 489 3.02 5.47 6.99
N LEU A 490 4.26 5.22 7.44
CA LEU A 490 4.50 4.55 8.73
C LEU A 490 4.02 5.33 9.96
N PRO A 491 4.14 6.67 10.05
CA PRO A 491 3.68 7.39 11.23
C PRO A 491 2.15 7.59 11.30
N THR A 492 1.39 7.09 10.32
CA THR A 492 -0.06 7.35 10.26
C THR A 492 -0.78 6.82 11.49
N GLY A 493 -0.44 5.63 11.97
CA GLY A 493 -0.97 5.05 13.20
C GLY A 493 -0.62 5.90 14.43
N ASP A 494 0.65 6.28 14.57
CA ASP A 494 1.11 7.14 15.69
C ASP A 494 0.41 8.50 15.72
N ILE A 495 0.19 9.11 14.56
CA ILE A 495 -0.50 10.40 14.46
C ILE A 495 -1.99 10.24 14.79
N GLN A 496 -2.64 9.24 14.19
CA GLN A 496 -4.08 9.02 14.39
C GLN A 496 -4.41 8.68 15.85
N TYR A 497 -3.72 7.69 16.41
CA TYR A 497 -4.03 7.11 17.72
C TYR A 497 -3.16 7.66 18.88
N GLY A 498 -2.28 8.62 18.61
CA GLY A 498 -1.49 9.28 19.64
C GLY A 498 -1.67 10.79 19.70
N GLU A 499 -1.92 11.46 18.55
CA GLU A 499 -2.04 12.91 18.48
C GLU A 499 -3.48 13.37 18.24
N ILE A 500 -4.25 12.66 17.40
CA ILE A 500 -5.62 13.02 17.04
C ILE A 500 -6.62 12.44 18.02
N LEU A 501 -6.64 11.11 18.19
CA LEU A 501 -7.43 10.41 19.19
C LEU A 501 -6.60 10.29 20.46
N LYS A 502 -7.10 10.83 21.59
CA LYS A 502 -6.35 10.96 22.84
C LYS A 502 -6.95 10.16 23.99
N TYR A 503 -8.05 9.45 23.77
CA TYR A 503 -8.65 8.59 24.76
C TYR A 503 -7.96 7.21 24.83
N ASP A 504 -8.21 6.46 25.89
CA ASP A 504 -7.65 5.11 26.06
C ASP A 504 -8.65 4.02 25.68
N ILE A 505 -9.92 4.23 26.01
CA ILE A 505 -11.00 3.26 25.81
C ILE A 505 -12.21 3.94 25.14
N GLU A 506 -12.80 3.26 24.17
CA GLU A 506 -14.14 3.56 23.64
C GLU A 506 -15.10 2.48 24.18
N ALA A 507 -16.13 2.90 24.94
CA ALA A 507 -17.15 2.03 25.47
C ALA A 507 -18.49 2.25 24.75
N GLU A 508 -19.21 1.15 24.46
CA GLU A 508 -20.55 1.14 23.89
C GLU A 508 -21.55 0.56 24.91
N PHE A 509 -22.70 1.20 25.06
CA PHE A 509 -23.70 0.86 26.04
C PHE A 509 -25.00 0.38 25.38
N GLN A 510 -25.70 -0.54 26.04
CA GLN A 510 -27.01 -1.02 25.61
C GLN A 510 -28.05 0.09 25.69
N GLU A 511 -28.05 0.84 26.81
CA GLU A 511 -28.98 1.93 27.09
C GLU A 511 -28.27 3.28 27.01
N PRO A 512 -28.98 4.35 26.63
CA PRO A 512 -28.43 5.70 26.63
C PRO A 512 -27.91 6.10 28.02
N GLN A 513 -26.75 6.75 28.05
CA GLN A 513 -26.12 7.17 29.30
C GLN A 513 -26.43 8.62 29.63
N GLU A 514 -27.03 8.84 30.80
CA GLU A 514 -27.25 10.20 31.32
C GLU A 514 -25.97 10.75 31.98
N PRO A 515 -25.55 12.00 31.68
CA PRO A 515 -24.33 12.58 32.26
C PRO A 515 -24.29 12.59 33.79
N GLN A 516 -25.46 12.57 34.43
CA GLN A 516 -25.57 12.62 35.89
C GLN A 516 -25.53 11.23 36.54
N ASN A 517 -25.96 10.17 35.85
CA ASN A 517 -26.12 8.82 36.40
C ASN A 517 -25.50 7.73 35.52
N THR A 518 -24.38 8.03 34.89
CA THR A 518 -23.69 7.04 34.04
C THR A 518 -22.99 5.94 34.87
N ILE A 519 -22.88 4.75 34.28
CA ILE A 519 -22.11 3.63 34.82
C ILE A 519 -20.66 4.06 35.08
N LEU A 520 -20.12 4.90 34.22
CA LEU A 520 -18.73 5.38 34.29
C LEU A 520 -18.38 6.10 35.58
N LYS A 521 -19.32 6.80 36.20
CA LYS A 521 -19.09 7.47 37.51
C LYS A 521 -18.96 6.50 38.68
N LYS A 522 -19.50 5.29 38.50
CA LYS A 522 -19.52 4.27 39.56
C LYS A 522 -18.34 3.31 39.43
N THR A 523 -17.69 3.28 38.27
CA THR A 523 -16.57 2.38 37.97
C THR A 523 -15.25 2.99 38.40
N ASP A 524 -14.53 2.29 39.27
CA ASP A 524 -13.23 2.71 39.80
C ASP A 524 -12.14 2.56 38.72
N GLY A 525 -11.36 3.62 38.54
CA GLY A 525 -10.32 3.69 37.50
C GLY A 525 -10.68 4.53 36.26
N VAL A 526 -11.94 4.98 36.15
CA VAL A 526 -12.36 5.96 35.15
C VAL A 526 -11.90 7.34 35.59
N GLY A 527 -11.03 7.99 34.82
CA GLY A 527 -10.55 9.34 35.09
C GLY A 527 -11.52 10.39 34.54
N ARG A 528 -11.46 10.64 33.26
CA ARG A 528 -12.37 11.54 32.54
C ARG A 528 -13.06 10.78 31.43
N TYR A 529 -14.28 11.17 31.11
CA TYR A 529 -15.02 10.57 30.01
C TYR A 529 -15.80 11.63 29.23
N LEU A 530 -16.09 11.30 27.98
CA LEU A 530 -16.88 12.11 27.06
C LEU A 530 -18.00 11.23 26.51
N LEU A 531 -19.25 11.54 26.81
CA LEU A 531 -20.39 10.88 26.18
C LEU A 531 -20.59 11.43 24.77
N LEU A 532 -20.87 10.57 23.85
CA LEU A 532 -21.10 10.91 22.44
C LEU A 532 -22.17 10.03 21.81
N GLU A 533 -22.79 10.58 20.78
CA GLU A 533 -23.61 9.81 19.86
C GLU A 533 -22.87 9.65 18.53
N GLU A 534 -22.91 8.44 18.00
CA GLU A 534 -22.30 8.10 16.71
C GLU A 534 -23.35 7.47 15.80
N SER A 535 -23.40 7.97 14.56
CA SER A 535 -24.23 7.41 13.51
C SER A 535 -23.52 7.45 12.16
N SER A 536 -24.06 6.80 11.16
CA SER A 536 -23.59 6.91 9.79
C SER A 536 -24.45 7.91 9.03
N ALA A 537 -23.81 8.78 8.27
CA ALA A 537 -24.50 9.72 7.39
C ALA A 537 -23.77 9.86 6.05
N ASP A 538 -24.51 10.28 5.04
CA ASP A 538 -23.94 10.63 3.74
C ASP A 538 -23.89 12.15 3.58
N ILE A 539 -22.71 12.65 3.26
CA ILE A 539 -22.56 14.06 2.86
C ILE A 539 -22.63 14.15 1.35
N LEU A 540 -23.56 14.99 0.89
CA LEU A 540 -23.84 15.21 -0.51
C LEU A 540 -23.29 16.56 -0.97
N SER A 541 -22.53 16.56 -2.05
CA SER A 541 -22.17 17.74 -2.84
C SER A 541 -22.87 17.68 -4.20
N VAL A 542 -22.65 18.65 -5.08
CA VAL A 542 -23.39 18.80 -6.35
C VAL A 542 -23.33 17.53 -7.24
N GLU A 543 -22.20 16.81 -7.24
CA GLU A 543 -22.00 15.63 -8.08
C GLU A 543 -21.48 14.41 -7.32
N LYS A 544 -21.22 14.53 -5.99
CA LYS A 544 -20.53 13.50 -5.22
C LYS A 544 -21.22 13.21 -3.91
N THR A 545 -21.12 11.99 -3.47
CA THR A 545 -21.58 11.53 -2.16
C THR A 545 -20.40 10.89 -1.42
N GLN A 546 -20.27 11.18 -0.13
CA GLN A 546 -19.27 10.56 0.74
C GLN A 546 -19.93 10.13 2.03
N SER A 547 -19.83 8.86 2.35
CA SER A 547 -20.26 8.33 3.65
C SER A 547 -19.27 8.72 4.75
N VAL A 548 -19.77 9.12 5.89
CA VAL A 548 -18.99 9.57 7.04
C VAL A 548 -19.55 9.00 8.34
N ARG A 549 -18.67 8.80 9.31
CA ARG A 549 -19.05 8.56 10.71
C ARG A 549 -19.37 9.92 11.33
N LEU A 550 -20.61 10.09 11.72
CA LEU A 550 -21.12 11.33 12.29
C LEU A 550 -21.00 11.28 13.81
N LEU A 551 -20.16 12.13 14.37
CA LEU A 551 -19.95 12.25 15.81
C LEU A 551 -20.66 13.49 16.34
N SER A 552 -21.35 13.35 17.46
CA SER A 552 -22.07 14.44 18.12
C SER A 552 -21.76 14.49 19.60
N PHE A 553 -21.54 15.69 20.14
CA PHE A 553 -21.15 15.95 21.51
C PHE A 553 -22.01 17.06 22.12
N ASP A 554 -22.28 16.98 23.45
CA ASP A 554 -23.04 17.98 24.22
C ASP A 554 -22.12 18.78 25.17
N THR A 555 -20.83 18.84 24.94
CA THR A 555 -19.86 19.49 25.83
C THR A 555 -18.67 20.04 25.10
N ASP A 556 -18.04 21.08 25.64
CA ASP A 556 -16.82 21.70 25.10
C ASP A 556 -15.52 20.92 25.41
N ASN A 557 -15.60 19.88 26.26
CA ASN A 557 -14.43 19.11 26.71
C ASN A 557 -13.89 18.12 25.65
N VAL A 558 -14.43 18.16 24.44
CA VAL A 558 -14.05 17.27 23.31
C VAL A 558 -12.55 17.31 23.05
N ARG A 559 -11.88 18.42 23.25
CA ARG A 559 -10.46 18.64 22.99
C ARG A 559 -9.51 17.76 23.81
N ASP A 560 -9.96 17.31 24.97
CA ASP A 560 -9.20 16.39 25.80
C ASP A 560 -9.13 14.97 25.20
N PHE A 561 -10.10 14.62 24.34
CA PHE A 561 -10.28 13.31 23.74
C PHE A 561 -10.02 13.28 22.23
N LEU A 562 -10.31 14.39 21.54
CA LEU A 562 -10.19 14.48 20.07
C LEU A 562 -9.55 15.81 19.68
N CYS A 563 -8.47 15.73 18.89
CA CYS A 563 -7.78 16.91 18.36
C CYS A 563 -8.46 17.40 17.08
N LEU A 564 -9.31 18.40 17.18
CA LEU A 564 -9.91 19.06 16.02
C LEU A 564 -9.00 20.20 15.56
N SER A 565 -8.10 19.94 14.61
CA SER A 565 -7.12 20.91 14.08
C SER A 565 -7.10 20.90 12.57
N ASP A 566 -6.84 22.05 11.94
CA ASP A 566 -6.62 22.14 10.50
C ASP A 566 -5.16 21.86 10.06
N GLY A 567 -4.32 21.42 11.02
CA GLY A 567 -2.88 21.24 10.86
C GLY A 567 -2.06 22.50 11.20
N SER A 568 -2.71 23.64 11.44
CA SER A 568 -2.05 24.90 11.82
C SER A 568 -2.61 25.48 13.11
N ALA A 569 -3.90 25.35 13.33
CA ALA A 569 -4.62 25.85 14.50
C ALA A 569 -5.72 24.88 14.95
N GLU A 570 -6.00 24.86 16.24
CA GLU A 570 -7.17 24.17 16.77
C GLU A 570 -8.46 24.88 16.32
N LEU A 571 -9.44 24.08 15.90
CA LEU A 571 -10.74 24.55 15.48
C LEU A 571 -11.72 24.55 16.66
N ALA A 572 -12.69 25.46 16.63
CA ALA A 572 -13.80 25.46 17.59
C ALA A 572 -14.81 24.35 17.18
N ILE A 573 -15.51 23.79 18.17
CA ILE A 573 -16.62 22.88 17.91
C ILE A 573 -17.66 23.58 17.03
N PRO A 574 -18.28 22.91 16.05
CA PRO A 574 -19.27 23.54 15.18
C PRO A 574 -20.46 24.04 15.99
N ALA A 575 -20.96 25.24 15.66
CA ALA A 575 -22.17 25.80 16.22
C ALA A 575 -23.41 25.07 15.67
N ASP A 576 -24.59 25.35 16.26
CA ASP A 576 -25.83 24.75 15.77
C ASP A 576 -26.10 25.12 14.30
N GLY A 577 -26.48 24.12 13.50
CA GLY A 577 -26.65 24.22 12.05
C GLY A 577 -25.33 24.17 11.25
N GLU A 578 -24.21 23.91 11.93
CA GLU A 578 -22.91 23.77 11.31
C GLU A 578 -22.35 22.33 11.41
N VAL A 579 -21.47 21.99 10.50
CA VAL A 579 -20.76 20.70 10.47
C VAL A 579 -19.27 20.90 10.16
N MET A 580 -18.41 20.10 10.76
CA MET A 580 -17.01 19.97 10.42
C MET A 580 -16.77 18.64 9.73
N LEU A 581 -15.89 18.62 8.71
CA LEU A 581 -15.54 17.40 7.99
C LEU A 581 -14.06 17.08 8.15
N SER A 582 -13.76 15.79 8.14
CA SER A 582 -12.38 15.32 7.93
C SER A 582 -11.84 15.79 6.58
N ARG A 583 -10.53 16.06 6.53
CA ARG A 583 -9.88 16.60 5.32
C ARG A 583 -10.08 15.73 4.09
N GLN A 584 -10.07 14.41 4.24
CA GLN A 584 -10.29 13.50 3.11
C GLN A 584 -11.70 13.63 2.55
N ALA A 585 -12.71 13.61 3.43
CA ALA A 585 -14.11 13.76 3.01
C ALA A 585 -14.33 15.10 2.28
N ALA A 586 -13.82 16.20 2.84
CA ALA A 586 -13.89 17.52 2.21
C ALA A 586 -13.21 17.57 0.83
N ASN A 587 -12.00 16.97 0.70
CA ASN A 587 -11.27 16.90 -0.57
C ASN A 587 -12.01 16.08 -1.62
N LYS A 588 -12.59 14.93 -1.25
CA LYS A 588 -13.35 14.08 -2.17
C LYS A 588 -14.62 14.76 -2.66
N LEU A 589 -15.32 15.46 -1.78
CA LEU A 589 -16.51 16.23 -2.12
C LEU A 589 -16.19 17.52 -2.88
N GLY A 590 -14.96 18.04 -2.75
CA GLY A 590 -14.51 19.29 -3.35
C GLY A 590 -15.11 20.53 -2.66
N VAL A 591 -15.40 20.47 -1.37
CA VAL A 591 -16.03 21.52 -0.58
C VAL A 591 -15.03 22.29 0.28
N GLN A 592 -15.31 23.56 0.58
CA GLN A 592 -14.46 24.43 1.37
C GLN A 592 -15.23 25.02 2.57
N PRO A 593 -14.52 25.37 3.69
CA PRO A 593 -15.16 26.04 4.82
C PRO A 593 -15.96 27.28 4.41
N GLY A 594 -17.17 27.39 4.94
CA GLY A 594 -18.13 28.44 4.61
C GLY A 594 -19.19 28.05 3.58
N GLU A 595 -19.00 26.97 2.83
CA GLU A 595 -19.98 26.46 1.87
C GLU A 595 -21.12 25.71 2.56
N LYS A 596 -22.26 25.60 1.87
CA LYS A 596 -23.37 24.79 2.28
C LYS A 596 -23.26 23.39 1.70
N ILE A 597 -23.46 22.40 2.55
CA ILE A 597 -23.46 20.98 2.17
C ILE A 597 -24.77 20.35 2.61
N LYS A 598 -25.09 19.19 2.08
CA LYS A 598 -26.28 18.43 2.45
C LYS A 598 -25.88 17.18 3.18
N LEU A 599 -26.48 16.96 4.35
CA LEU A 599 -26.37 15.74 5.13
C LEU A 599 -27.62 14.90 4.87
N ARG A 600 -27.43 13.64 4.52
CA ARG A 600 -28.48 12.64 4.39
C ARG A 600 -28.34 11.64 5.54
N ASN A 601 -29.36 11.54 6.38
CA ASN A 601 -29.38 10.61 7.50
C ASN A 601 -29.77 9.19 7.07
N SER A 602 -29.83 8.27 8.02
CA SER A 602 -30.20 6.86 7.80
C SER A 602 -31.61 6.70 7.25
N ASP A 603 -32.54 7.60 7.59
CA ASP A 603 -33.93 7.63 7.12
C ASP A 603 -34.07 8.27 5.73
N ARG A 604 -32.94 8.59 5.09
CA ARG A 604 -32.84 9.23 3.76
C ARG A 604 -33.37 10.66 3.71
N GLU A 605 -33.57 11.29 4.84
CA GLU A 605 -33.89 12.71 4.90
C GLU A 605 -32.66 13.58 4.65
N ILE A 606 -32.85 14.73 4.03
CA ILE A 606 -31.74 15.61 3.61
C ILE A 606 -31.86 16.96 4.30
N TYR A 607 -30.81 17.31 5.03
CA TYR A 607 -30.67 18.56 5.75
C TYR A 607 -29.54 19.42 5.17
N GLU A 608 -29.71 20.73 5.15
CA GLU A 608 -28.72 21.66 4.67
C GLU A 608 -27.94 22.24 5.84
N LEU A 609 -26.64 21.98 5.91
CA LEU A 609 -25.74 22.44 6.95
C LEU A 609 -24.64 23.34 6.37
N ARG A 610 -24.05 24.18 7.19
CA ARG A 610 -22.90 25.01 6.82
C ARG A 610 -21.61 24.34 7.24
N LEU A 611 -20.65 24.19 6.33
CA LEU A 611 -19.32 23.68 6.64
C LEU A 611 -18.52 24.73 7.42
N SER A 612 -18.33 24.54 8.74
CA SER A 612 -17.62 25.47 9.61
C SER A 612 -16.10 25.31 9.52
N GLY A 613 -15.61 24.07 9.33
CA GLY A 613 -14.20 23.78 9.30
C GLY A 613 -13.87 22.43 8.68
N VAL A 614 -12.58 22.25 8.38
CA VAL A 614 -12.04 20.97 7.89
C VAL A 614 -10.87 20.61 8.80
N PHE A 615 -10.95 19.47 9.46
CA PHE A 615 -9.92 19.02 10.40
C PHE A 615 -9.08 17.86 9.85
N GLU A 616 -7.84 17.74 10.32
CA GLU A 616 -6.96 16.63 10.00
C GLU A 616 -7.47 15.36 10.66
N ASN A 617 -7.66 14.33 9.86
CA ASN A 617 -7.94 12.96 10.28
C ASN A 617 -7.35 12.02 9.24
N HIS A 618 -6.66 10.98 9.67
CA HIS A 618 -5.87 10.12 8.80
C HIS A 618 -6.53 8.77 8.53
N ILE A 619 -7.39 8.31 9.45
CA ILE A 619 -8.10 7.03 9.33
C ILE A 619 -9.58 7.29 9.52
N ASP A 620 -10.39 6.74 8.64
CA ASP A 620 -11.82 6.94 8.49
C ASP A 620 -12.24 8.38 8.09
N ASN A 621 -13.44 8.50 7.59
CA ASN A 621 -14.06 9.78 7.26
C ASN A 621 -15.03 10.17 8.36
N TYR A 622 -14.73 11.26 9.07
CA TYR A 622 -15.57 11.77 10.15
C TYR A 622 -16.27 13.07 9.77
N ALA A 623 -17.46 13.23 10.29
CA ALA A 623 -18.16 14.51 10.40
C ALA A 623 -18.47 14.77 11.88
N VAL A 624 -18.35 16.03 12.31
CA VAL A 624 -18.63 16.45 13.68
C VAL A 624 -19.72 17.51 13.67
N ILE A 625 -20.74 17.35 14.51
CA ILE A 625 -21.86 18.29 14.71
C ILE A 625 -22.13 18.47 16.20
N SER A 626 -22.85 19.55 16.56
CA SER A 626 -23.34 19.74 17.91
C SER A 626 -24.49 18.76 18.24
N ALA A 627 -24.72 18.49 19.53
CA ALA A 627 -25.85 17.67 19.97
C ALA A 627 -27.20 18.25 19.52
N GLU A 628 -27.33 19.59 19.46
CA GLU A 628 -28.56 20.25 18.99
C GLU A 628 -28.77 20.02 17.49
N THR A 629 -27.73 20.17 16.69
CA THR A 629 -27.79 19.85 15.25
C THR A 629 -28.14 18.37 15.02
N TYR A 630 -27.62 17.46 15.86
CA TYR A 630 -27.97 16.04 15.80
C TYR A 630 -29.45 15.80 16.03
N ARG A 631 -30.05 16.44 17.07
CA ARG A 631 -31.49 16.38 17.37
C ARG A 631 -32.35 16.87 16.21
N GLU A 632 -31.89 17.90 15.51
CA GLU A 632 -32.62 18.48 14.37
C GLU A 632 -32.52 17.64 13.08
N CYS A 633 -31.39 17.00 12.83
CA CYS A 633 -31.05 16.40 11.54
C CYS A 633 -31.08 14.88 11.53
N VAL A 634 -30.96 14.21 12.69
CA VAL A 634 -30.79 12.74 12.72
C VAL A 634 -31.88 12.11 13.59
N ASN A 635 -31.80 12.28 14.92
CA ASN A 635 -32.74 11.66 15.86
C ASN A 635 -32.56 12.29 17.25
N ALA A 636 -33.29 11.81 18.27
CA ALA A 636 -33.02 12.12 19.66
C ALA A 636 -31.54 11.91 19.99
N TRP A 637 -30.95 12.84 20.75
CA TRP A 637 -29.57 12.68 21.19
C TRP A 637 -29.55 11.83 22.45
N GLU A 638 -29.25 10.56 22.30
CA GLU A 638 -29.26 9.53 23.33
C GLU A 638 -27.90 8.82 23.34
N PRO A 639 -26.89 9.37 24.03
CA PRO A 639 -25.50 8.90 23.88
C PRO A 639 -25.35 7.49 24.41
N LYS A 640 -25.02 6.58 23.48
CA LYS A 640 -24.72 5.17 23.73
C LYS A 640 -23.23 4.87 23.67
N ARG A 641 -22.37 5.86 23.47
CA ARG A 641 -20.91 5.70 23.44
C ARG A 641 -20.21 6.67 24.38
N ALA A 642 -19.02 6.28 24.83
CA ALA A 642 -18.14 7.12 25.62
C ALA A 642 -16.70 6.93 25.23
N PHE A 643 -15.95 8.04 25.13
CA PHE A 643 -14.50 8.04 25.15
C PHE A 643 -14.02 8.21 26.59
N ILE A 644 -13.07 7.40 27.02
CA ILE A 644 -12.63 7.29 28.41
C ILE A 644 -11.12 7.48 28.47
N LEU A 645 -10.67 8.30 29.41
CA LEU A 645 -9.28 8.41 29.87
C LEU A 645 -9.13 7.63 31.18
N ALA A 646 -8.29 6.64 31.21
CA ALA A 646 -8.05 5.77 32.34
C ALA A 646 -7.15 6.45 33.39
N GLU A 647 -7.47 6.31 34.69
CA GLU A 647 -6.55 6.66 35.80
C GLU A 647 -5.73 5.47 36.26
N LYS A 648 -6.12 4.27 35.89
CA LYS A 648 -5.48 3.00 36.23
C LYS A 648 -5.05 2.27 34.97
N ASP A 649 -4.58 1.05 35.15
CA ASP A 649 -4.25 0.15 34.06
C ASP A 649 -5.46 -0.06 33.13
N VAL A 650 -5.22 0.14 31.82
CA VAL A 650 -6.28 0.19 30.78
C VAL A 650 -6.96 -1.17 30.65
N ASP A 651 -6.18 -2.27 30.68
CA ASP A 651 -6.71 -3.62 30.51
C ASP A 651 -7.62 -4.01 31.67
N THR A 652 -7.19 -3.72 32.90
CA THR A 652 -7.99 -3.98 34.12
C THR A 652 -9.28 -3.14 34.14
N LEU A 653 -9.21 -1.90 33.65
CA LEU A 653 -10.39 -1.05 33.53
C LEU A 653 -11.34 -1.55 32.46
N ALA A 654 -10.82 -1.99 31.32
CA ALA A 654 -11.59 -2.58 30.22
C ALA A 654 -12.36 -3.82 30.70
N ASP A 655 -11.71 -4.74 31.42
CA ASP A 655 -12.34 -5.92 31.99
C ASP A 655 -13.44 -5.55 33.02
N THR A 656 -13.16 -4.54 33.85
CA THR A 656 -14.13 -4.07 34.86
C THR A 656 -15.36 -3.46 34.19
N LEU A 657 -15.18 -2.71 33.10
CA LEU A 657 -16.28 -2.11 32.35
C LEU A 657 -17.09 -3.14 31.58
N LEU A 658 -16.44 -4.15 30.98
CA LEU A 658 -17.13 -5.25 30.29
C LEU A 658 -17.96 -6.10 31.24
N ALA A 659 -17.50 -6.28 32.49
CA ALA A 659 -18.26 -7.00 33.51
C ALA A 659 -19.43 -6.20 34.08
N ALA A 660 -19.56 -4.92 33.75
CA ALA A 660 -20.66 -4.08 34.24
C ALA A 660 -21.93 -4.28 33.40
N ASP A 661 -23.08 -4.44 34.07
CA ASP A 661 -24.37 -4.56 33.39
C ASP A 661 -24.65 -3.32 32.53
N GLY A 662 -25.03 -3.53 31.27
CA GLY A 662 -25.38 -2.46 30.32
C GLY A 662 -24.24 -1.96 29.45
N VAL A 663 -23.04 -2.55 29.51
CA VAL A 663 -21.96 -2.33 28.54
C VAL A 663 -22.07 -3.39 27.44
N ASN A 664 -22.12 -2.91 26.19
CA ASN A 664 -22.29 -3.75 25.00
C ASN A 664 -20.96 -4.15 24.38
N GLY A 665 -19.95 -3.29 24.49
CA GLY A 665 -18.63 -3.53 23.94
C GLY A 665 -17.61 -2.49 24.38
N ILE A 666 -16.35 -2.88 24.30
CA ILE A 666 -15.21 -2.01 24.60
C ILE A 666 -14.17 -2.15 23.51
N THR A 667 -13.59 -1.02 23.14
CA THR A 667 -12.42 -0.99 22.23
C THR A 667 -11.28 -0.24 22.91
N ILE A 668 -10.17 -0.91 23.07
CA ILE A 668 -8.92 -0.31 23.56
C ILE A 668 -8.21 0.35 22.38
N LEU A 669 -7.89 1.64 22.52
CA LEU A 669 -7.29 2.41 21.41
C LEU A 669 -5.89 1.91 21.06
N ALA A 670 -5.12 1.46 22.05
CA ALA A 670 -3.79 0.88 21.83
C ALA A 670 -3.83 -0.36 20.92
N ASP A 671 -4.83 -1.23 21.08
CA ASP A 671 -5.00 -2.43 20.25
C ASP A 671 -5.34 -2.08 18.79
N ARG A 672 -6.16 -1.04 18.59
CA ARG A 672 -6.43 -0.50 17.24
C ARG A 672 -5.15 0.04 16.60
N LYS A 673 -4.35 0.77 17.38
CA LYS A 673 -3.06 1.29 16.91
C LYS A 673 -2.13 0.14 16.50
N ASP A 674 -1.96 -0.87 17.35
CA ASP A 674 -1.08 -2.00 17.07
C ASP A 674 -1.53 -2.76 15.82
N SER A 675 -2.82 -2.97 15.62
CA SER A 675 -3.37 -3.60 14.41
C SER A 675 -3.07 -2.80 13.12
N ILE A 676 -3.16 -1.48 13.18
CA ILE A 676 -2.80 -0.60 12.05
C ILE A 676 -1.28 -0.59 11.83
N ASP A 677 -0.49 -0.50 12.89
CA ASP A 677 0.97 -0.50 12.79
C ASP A 677 1.50 -1.83 12.23
N ASP A 678 0.90 -2.96 12.58
CA ASP A 678 1.21 -4.27 12.01
C ASP A 678 0.87 -4.30 10.51
N SER A 679 -0.29 -3.81 10.11
CA SER A 679 -0.69 -3.71 8.70
C SER A 679 0.27 -2.82 7.91
N LEU A 680 0.64 -1.65 8.46
CA LEU A 680 1.57 -0.72 7.83
C LEU A 680 3.01 -1.24 7.83
N SER A 681 3.39 -2.13 8.76
CA SER A 681 4.76 -2.68 8.86
C SER A 681 5.15 -3.47 7.61
N CYS A 682 4.21 -4.15 6.96
CA CYS A 682 4.42 -4.84 5.69
C CYS A 682 4.89 -3.91 4.58
N LEU A 683 4.47 -2.65 4.61
CA LEU A 683 4.88 -1.65 3.64
C LEU A 683 6.38 -1.36 3.69
N ASN A 684 7.07 -1.66 4.80
CA ASN A 684 8.53 -1.54 4.89
C ASN A 684 9.25 -2.37 3.82
N TYR A 685 8.79 -3.59 3.53
CA TYR A 685 9.37 -4.45 2.50
C TYR A 685 9.20 -3.85 1.11
N ILE A 686 8.03 -3.26 0.85
CA ILE A 686 7.70 -2.59 -0.40
C ILE A 686 8.59 -1.36 -0.60
N ILE A 687 8.70 -0.54 0.43
CA ILE A 687 9.53 0.67 0.44
C ILE A 687 11.01 0.29 0.26
N PHE A 688 11.48 -0.74 0.97
CA PHE A 688 12.85 -1.26 0.79
C PHE A 688 13.09 -1.69 -0.66
N LEU A 689 12.14 -2.37 -1.29
CA LEU A 689 12.22 -2.76 -2.69
C LEU A 689 12.34 -1.55 -3.61
N ILE A 690 11.52 -0.50 -3.40
CA ILE A 690 11.56 0.73 -4.17
C ILE A 690 12.93 1.41 -4.04
N ILE A 691 13.43 1.56 -2.81
CA ILE A 691 14.74 2.16 -2.52
C ILE A 691 15.86 1.33 -3.15
N PHE A 692 15.78 0.01 -3.08
CA PHE A 692 16.74 -0.91 -3.70
C PHE A 692 16.80 -0.73 -5.23
N PHE A 693 15.64 -0.75 -5.91
CA PHE A 693 15.60 -0.53 -7.36
C PHE A 693 16.03 0.87 -7.76
N ALA A 694 15.62 1.91 -7.00
CA ALA A 694 16.08 3.28 -7.22
C ALA A 694 17.59 3.41 -7.03
N GLY A 695 18.15 2.77 -6.01
CA GLY A 695 19.58 2.70 -5.75
C GLY A 695 20.35 1.94 -6.84
N ALA A 696 19.84 0.80 -7.27
CA ALA A 696 20.44 0.02 -8.35
C ALA A 696 20.43 0.83 -9.67
N LEU A 697 19.32 1.50 -9.98
CA LEU A 697 19.24 2.39 -11.14
C LEU A 697 20.23 3.54 -11.03
N ALA A 698 20.31 4.20 -9.87
CA ALA A 698 21.26 5.28 -9.60
C ALA A 698 22.70 4.82 -9.82
N PHE A 699 23.08 3.66 -9.28
CA PHE A 699 24.41 3.09 -9.46
C PHE A 699 24.74 2.87 -10.95
N VAL A 700 23.83 2.23 -11.70
CA VAL A 700 24.07 1.96 -13.13
C VAL A 700 24.10 3.24 -13.96
N VAL A 701 23.26 4.21 -13.64
CA VAL A 701 23.26 5.54 -14.30
C VAL A 701 24.57 6.27 -14.04
N ILE A 702 25.00 6.38 -12.77
CA ILE A 702 26.27 7.03 -12.39
C ILE A 702 27.45 6.31 -13.05
N TYR A 703 27.45 4.98 -13.06
CA TYR A 703 28.46 4.16 -13.76
C TYR A 703 28.53 4.51 -15.24
N ASN A 704 27.39 4.54 -15.93
CA ASN A 704 27.31 4.83 -17.35
C ASN A 704 27.81 6.25 -17.68
N LEU A 705 27.34 7.24 -16.93
CA LEU A 705 27.72 8.65 -17.11
C LEU A 705 29.24 8.87 -16.83
N THR A 706 29.77 8.23 -15.77
CA THR A 706 31.20 8.29 -15.45
C THR A 706 32.04 7.61 -16.53
N ASN A 707 31.57 6.46 -17.03
CA ASN A 707 32.26 5.74 -18.11
C ASN A 707 32.35 6.57 -19.40
N ILE A 708 31.27 7.26 -19.74
CA ILE A 708 31.23 8.20 -20.87
C ILE A 708 32.20 9.39 -20.62
N ASN A 709 32.17 9.97 -19.41
CA ASN A 709 33.05 11.10 -19.07
C ASN A 709 34.53 10.74 -19.20
N ILE A 710 34.95 9.55 -18.74
CA ILE A 710 36.33 9.08 -18.88
C ILE A 710 36.70 8.86 -20.34
N ALA A 711 35.82 8.24 -21.14
CA ALA A 711 36.08 7.98 -22.56
C ALA A 711 36.31 9.28 -23.35
N GLU A 712 35.51 10.32 -23.07
CA GLU A 712 35.69 11.63 -23.72
C GLU A 712 37.00 12.36 -23.41
N ARG A 713 37.47 12.16 -22.21
CA ARG A 713 38.64 12.82 -21.69
C ARG A 713 39.92 11.97 -21.85
N SER A 714 39.84 10.86 -22.59
CA SER A 714 40.98 9.96 -22.76
C SER A 714 42.25 10.68 -23.29
N ARG A 715 42.09 11.64 -24.20
CA ARG A 715 43.20 12.49 -24.69
C ARG A 715 43.71 13.45 -23.62
N GLU A 716 42.83 14.15 -22.93
CA GLU A 716 43.24 15.04 -21.81
C GLU A 716 43.98 14.23 -20.73
N ILE A 717 43.50 13.03 -20.43
CA ILE A 717 44.11 12.08 -19.48
C ILE A 717 45.50 11.66 -19.98
N ALA A 718 45.62 11.31 -21.26
CA ALA A 718 46.88 10.92 -21.87
C ALA A 718 47.87 12.09 -21.86
N THR A 719 47.44 13.33 -22.19
CA THR A 719 48.29 14.53 -22.16
C THR A 719 48.82 14.79 -20.75
N VAL A 720 47.92 14.71 -19.71
CA VAL A 720 48.35 14.92 -18.31
C VAL A 720 49.37 13.86 -17.87
N LYS A 721 49.17 12.60 -18.29
CA LYS A 721 50.11 11.51 -18.02
C LYS A 721 51.50 11.73 -18.73
N VAL A 722 51.50 12.22 -19.98
CA VAL A 722 52.74 12.60 -20.72
C VAL A 722 53.47 13.77 -20.07
N LEU A 723 52.73 14.71 -19.44
CA LEU A 723 53.32 15.80 -18.68
C LEU A 723 53.93 15.39 -17.33
N GLY A 724 53.93 14.08 -17.00
CA GLY A 724 54.64 13.53 -15.86
C GLY A 724 53.79 13.36 -14.58
N PHE A 725 52.48 13.56 -14.66
CA PHE A 725 51.62 13.31 -13.52
C PHE A 725 51.49 11.82 -13.24
N TYR A 726 51.56 11.43 -11.95
CA TYR A 726 51.40 10.07 -11.53
C TYR A 726 49.99 9.53 -11.81
N PRO A 727 49.79 8.24 -12.04
CA PRO A 727 48.49 7.63 -12.31
C PRO A 727 47.46 7.94 -11.21
N LYS A 728 47.89 8.02 -9.94
CA LYS A 728 47.02 8.37 -8.78
C LYS A 728 46.55 9.82 -8.86
N GLU A 729 47.41 10.76 -9.29
CA GLU A 729 47.09 12.19 -9.40
C GLU A 729 46.12 12.43 -10.56
N THR A 730 46.38 11.80 -11.70
CA THR A 730 45.52 11.86 -12.89
C THR A 730 44.14 11.26 -12.60
N GLY A 731 44.08 10.14 -11.88
CA GLY A 731 42.83 9.52 -11.41
C GLY A 731 42.06 10.46 -10.47
N ALA A 732 42.74 11.01 -9.47
CA ALA A 732 42.15 11.93 -8.50
C ALA A 732 41.56 13.20 -9.15
N TYR A 733 42.22 13.73 -10.18
CA TYR A 733 41.75 14.91 -10.92
C TYR A 733 40.40 14.71 -11.57
N ILE A 734 40.19 13.57 -12.21
CA ILE A 734 38.93 13.25 -12.93
C ILE A 734 37.85 12.81 -11.97
N LEU A 735 38.18 11.90 -11.04
CA LEU A 735 37.21 11.33 -10.10
C LEU A 735 36.65 12.34 -9.11
N ARG A 736 37.45 13.37 -8.76
CA ARG A 736 37.03 14.49 -7.93
C ARG A 736 35.96 15.34 -8.63
N GLU A 737 36.10 15.57 -9.95
CA GLU A 737 35.07 16.26 -10.74
C GLU A 737 33.73 15.53 -10.72
N ASN A 738 33.76 14.18 -10.89
CA ASN A 738 32.56 13.36 -10.84
C ASN A 738 31.87 13.43 -9.48
N LEU A 739 32.60 13.43 -8.36
CA LEU A 739 32.03 13.56 -7.03
C LEU A 739 31.36 14.93 -6.83
N ILE A 740 31.99 16.00 -7.27
CA ILE A 740 31.43 17.37 -7.18
C ILE A 740 30.13 17.44 -8.02
N LEU A 741 30.17 16.91 -9.25
CA LEU A 741 29.00 16.87 -10.12
C LEU A 741 27.86 16.03 -9.51
N SER A 742 28.20 14.90 -8.92
CA SER A 742 27.21 14.04 -8.25
C SER A 742 26.59 14.73 -7.02
N ALA A 743 27.40 15.45 -6.24
CA ALA A 743 26.90 16.23 -5.11
C ALA A 743 25.96 17.36 -5.54
N LEU A 744 26.35 18.12 -6.59
CA LEU A 744 25.49 19.17 -7.16
C LEU A 744 24.20 18.60 -7.74
N ALA A 745 24.27 17.45 -8.41
CA ALA A 745 23.10 16.78 -8.97
C ALA A 745 22.19 16.24 -7.87
N ALA A 746 22.75 15.69 -6.80
CA ALA A 746 21.99 15.24 -5.64
C ALA A 746 21.26 16.42 -4.98
N LEU A 747 21.91 17.56 -4.78
CA LEU A 747 21.25 18.77 -4.25
C LEU A 747 20.08 19.25 -5.13
N VAL A 748 20.20 19.14 -6.46
CA VAL A 748 19.08 19.45 -7.37
C VAL A 748 18.00 18.35 -7.29
N GLY A 749 18.40 17.12 -7.02
CA GLY A 749 17.50 15.97 -6.88
C GLY A 749 16.60 16.06 -5.66
N LEU A 750 17.05 16.67 -4.54
CA LEU A 750 16.25 16.79 -3.32
C LEU A 750 14.91 17.51 -3.57
N PRO A 751 14.84 18.74 -4.11
CA PRO A 751 13.56 19.40 -4.37
C PRO A 751 12.72 18.70 -5.44
N LEU A 752 13.36 18.09 -6.44
CA LEU A 752 12.64 17.27 -7.42
C LEU A 752 11.98 16.05 -6.76
N GLY A 753 12.65 15.45 -5.78
CA GLY A 753 12.10 14.35 -5.00
C GLY A 753 10.88 14.75 -4.17
N VAL A 754 10.87 15.96 -3.60
CA VAL A 754 9.69 16.49 -2.88
C VAL A 754 8.48 16.61 -3.81
N ILE A 755 8.69 17.16 -5.01
CA ILE A 755 7.63 17.30 -6.01
C ILE A 755 7.08 15.91 -6.41
N LEU A 756 7.98 14.97 -6.66
CA LEU A 756 7.62 13.62 -7.04
C LEU A 756 6.89 12.89 -5.89
N HIS A 757 7.35 13.04 -4.66
CA HIS A 757 6.71 12.47 -3.46
C HIS A 757 5.26 12.96 -3.31
N ARG A 758 5.03 14.27 -3.39
CA ARG A 758 3.67 14.84 -3.35
C ARG A 758 2.78 14.28 -4.45
N PHE A 759 3.34 14.10 -5.66
CA PHE A 759 2.59 13.52 -6.77
C PHE A 759 2.26 12.04 -6.53
N VAL A 760 3.18 11.28 -5.93
CA VAL A 760 2.94 9.87 -5.57
C VAL A 760 1.82 9.75 -4.55
N LEU A 761 1.86 10.52 -3.46
CA LEU A 761 0.82 10.50 -2.43
C LEU A 761 -0.54 10.93 -2.97
N TYR A 762 -0.57 11.93 -3.86
CA TYR A 762 -1.81 12.33 -4.55
C TYR A 762 -2.41 11.21 -5.41
N MET A 763 -1.60 10.30 -5.94
CA MET A 763 -2.06 9.15 -6.74
C MET A 763 -2.45 7.92 -5.89
N ILE A 764 -2.10 7.91 -4.60
CA ILE A 764 -2.54 6.90 -3.64
C ILE A 764 -3.83 7.45 -3.01
N ASP A 765 -4.96 7.19 -3.68
CA ASP A 765 -6.29 7.59 -3.19
C ASP A 765 -7.01 6.34 -2.69
N ILE A 766 -7.09 6.20 -1.37
CA ILE A 766 -7.76 5.10 -0.68
C ILE A 766 -8.86 5.73 0.17
N ASP A 767 -10.07 5.18 0.09
CA ASP A 767 -11.17 5.69 0.90
C ASP A 767 -10.92 5.40 2.38
N GLY A 768 -11.17 6.40 3.23
CA GLY A 768 -10.92 6.29 4.66
C GLY A 768 -9.44 6.41 5.07
N LEU A 769 -8.47 6.60 4.15
CA LEU A 769 -7.05 6.74 4.49
C LEU A 769 -6.44 8.01 3.88
N LEU A 770 -5.94 8.91 4.71
CA LEU A 770 -5.24 10.12 4.32
C LEU A 770 -3.81 10.10 4.89
N PHE A 771 -2.82 9.97 4.03
CA PHE A 771 -1.42 9.96 4.48
C PHE A 771 -0.87 11.37 4.67
N PRO A 772 -0.13 11.65 5.77
CA PRO A 772 0.53 12.93 5.99
C PRO A 772 1.61 13.17 4.93
N VAL A 773 1.64 14.36 4.34
CA VAL A 773 2.65 14.72 3.32
C VAL A 773 3.89 15.25 4.01
N GLN A 774 4.74 14.35 4.49
CA GLN A 774 5.96 14.71 5.22
C GLN A 774 7.19 13.94 4.74
N ILE A 775 8.35 14.57 4.84
CA ILE A 775 9.66 13.95 4.61
C ILE A 775 10.57 14.38 5.73
N SER A 776 11.13 13.44 6.46
CA SER A 776 12.02 13.72 7.58
C SER A 776 13.38 14.28 7.10
N GLY A 777 14.03 15.09 7.93
CA GLY A 777 15.38 15.60 7.64
C GLY A 777 16.41 14.48 7.45
N SER A 778 16.26 13.37 8.17
CA SER A 778 17.08 12.18 8.03
C SER A 778 16.96 11.53 6.64
N SER A 779 15.78 11.51 6.05
CA SER A 779 15.52 10.94 4.72
C SER A 779 16.17 11.72 3.59
N TYR A 780 16.19 13.08 3.68
CA TYR A 780 16.97 13.91 2.76
C TYR A 780 18.48 13.60 2.88
N LEU A 781 18.97 13.49 4.10
CA LEU A 781 20.38 13.18 4.34
C LEU A 781 20.75 11.79 3.82
N LEU A 782 19.91 10.77 4.10
CA LEU A 782 20.12 9.40 3.62
C LEU A 782 20.14 9.33 2.09
N ALA A 783 19.17 9.93 1.41
CA ALA A 783 19.13 9.96 -0.06
C ALA A 783 20.36 10.64 -0.66
N PHE A 784 20.77 11.78 -0.08
CA PHE A 784 21.98 12.48 -0.48
C PHE A 784 23.24 11.63 -0.26
N MET A 785 23.42 11.09 0.95
CA MET A 785 24.59 10.27 1.29
C MET A 785 24.66 9.01 0.46
N LEU A 786 23.54 8.35 0.19
CA LEU A 786 23.47 7.14 -0.62
C LEU A 786 23.88 7.44 -2.08
N THR A 787 23.44 8.57 -2.64
CA THR A 787 23.85 9.02 -3.97
C THR A 787 25.37 9.28 -4.04
N ILE A 788 25.94 9.94 -3.03
CA ILE A 788 27.38 10.17 -2.93
C ILE A 788 28.16 8.87 -2.76
N LEU A 789 27.63 7.95 -1.96
CA LEU A 789 28.21 6.62 -1.74
C LEU A 789 28.28 5.82 -3.05
N PHE A 790 27.22 5.83 -3.84
CA PHE A 790 27.23 5.19 -5.16
C PHE A 790 28.24 5.86 -6.11
N ALA A 791 28.29 7.18 -6.11
CA ALA A 791 29.29 7.91 -6.90
C ALA A 791 30.73 7.57 -6.46
N PHE A 792 30.96 7.41 -5.17
CA PHE A 792 32.25 6.99 -4.61
C PHE A 792 32.63 5.56 -5.07
N PHE A 793 31.71 4.57 -4.94
CA PHE A 793 31.98 3.20 -5.38
C PHE A 793 32.22 3.12 -6.88
N VAL A 794 31.44 3.82 -7.68
CA VAL A 794 31.63 3.89 -9.12
C VAL A 794 32.99 4.49 -9.45
N ASN A 795 33.40 5.55 -8.77
CA ASN A 795 34.69 6.18 -8.95
C ASN A 795 35.84 5.22 -8.58
N LEU A 796 35.69 4.48 -7.48
CA LEU A 796 36.68 3.51 -7.05
C LEU A 796 36.87 2.40 -8.10
N TYR A 797 35.77 1.89 -8.66
CA TYR A 797 35.80 0.90 -9.75
C TYR A 797 36.45 1.49 -11.02
N MET A 798 36.09 2.73 -11.38
CA MET A 798 36.56 3.41 -12.59
C MET A 798 38.03 3.85 -12.51
N LYS A 799 38.61 3.97 -11.33
CA LYS A 799 40.03 4.28 -11.12
C LYS A 799 40.92 3.30 -11.89
N ARG A 800 40.63 1.99 -11.82
CA ARG A 800 41.37 0.95 -12.57
C ARG A 800 41.30 1.17 -14.08
N LYS A 801 40.21 1.72 -14.60
CA LYS A 801 40.03 2.01 -16.02
C LYS A 801 40.84 3.22 -16.46
N VAL A 802 40.90 4.28 -15.65
CA VAL A 802 41.71 5.47 -15.91
C VAL A 802 43.21 5.11 -15.90
N GLU A 803 43.63 4.24 -14.99
CA GLU A 803 45.04 3.76 -14.93
C GLU A 803 45.45 2.99 -16.17
N LYS A 804 44.55 2.22 -16.81
CA LYS A 804 44.81 1.41 -18.01
C LYS A 804 44.82 2.20 -19.33
N ILE A 805 44.61 3.51 -19.35
CA ILE A 805 44.65 4.33 -20.57
C ILE A 805 46.10 4.43 -21.06
N HIS A 806 46.36 3.90 -22.24
CA HIS A 806 47.68 3.93 -22.89
C HIS A 806 47.91 5.31 -23.50
N MET A 807 49.02 5.96 -23.12
CA MET A 807 49.40 7.32 -23.56
C MET A 807 49.62 7.42 -25.08
N ALA A 808 50.42 6.48 -25.64
CA ALA A 808 50.78 6.47 -27.06
C ALA A 808 49.60 6.25 -28.01
N GLU A 809 48.68 5.32 -27.63
CA GLU A 809 47.50 4.98 -28.43
C GLU A 809 46.44 6.10 -28.43
N SER A 810 46.25 6.74 -27.27
CA SER A 810 45.29 7.83 -27.13
C SER A 810 45.68 9.12 -27.82
N LEU A 811 46.98 9.32 -28.10
CA LEU A 811 47.53 10.48 -28.83
C LEU A 811 47.66 10.22 -30.33
N LYS A 812 47.89 8.93 -30.76
CA LYS A 812 48.05 8.54 -32.17
C LYS A 812 46.77 8.55 -33.01
N THR A 813 45.61 8.58 -32.41
CA THR A 813 44.31 8.54 -33.11
C THR A 813 43.94 9.83 -33.86
N VAL A 814 44.90 10.64 -34.31
CA VAL A 814 44.75 11.88 -35.12
C VAL A 814 45.32 11.75 -36.54
N GLU A 815 46.03 10.65 -36.87
CA GLU A 815 46.47 10.43 -38.24
C GLU A 815 45.56 9.44 -39.02
#